data_38756d3764fd8c5fdabc87c43f815193
#
_entry.id   38756d3764fd8c5fdabc87c43f815193
#
_cell.length_a   1.000
_cell.length_b   1.000
_cell.length_c   1.000
_cell.angle_alpha   90.00
_cell.angle_beta   90.00
_cell.angle_gamma   90.00
#
_symmetry.space_group_name_H-M   'P 1'
#
loop_
_entity.id
_entity.type
_entity.pdbx_description
1 polymer ?
#
loop_
_entity_poly.entity_id
_entity_poly.type
_entity_poly.pdbx_seq_one_letter_code
_entity_poly.pdbx_strand_id
1 'polypeptide(L)'
;MSNPLYEHKLKNIDIAVVEEWVRELSERGLITRVQGTGHEQIDDKWFSMRMANVHGTLGCLAVAGGSEANDIRELYTGGLTYQIGVDYDSEFEPRELKKMNLSDPQDCLRMKLLDMLGSEGPQVSDSLSSRLPFPKAQVEAVLQELEMKNLVSIGFFTQTDEGEYILRVDEYRITGGSVEVVDYRTLQNHLLAKSFKEYEEPSQAIRSLTLVQRRDELLHRVKNYRFRDWKDIKHDSDIYNGRLLHNRVGYTSKDKIPMFLGLRGEPWIGALEQELLDKITPGGLSRAELFDGYPKGKENAHIQRSLKSALNNLERQLLVAKQYLVLPNRKRSLAVFHKIHDVVEPLDFANSVKHLIEAIGPVRLHTLRFYVSRPVEELAEVLRDLDNSKQIRRIVALQPDPTDYYASKEDAELLLQPVLEDRKMRILSQSDPFCSRFIQEVRLILKQGWYHPVFKGVDPIGRILMFVVNDYLEIKDINIPHSYLDEFKETFDELLVNYRDRLVDVSVLHAFNSIPVHDCDENIQKILAELGFISMGDGERYIRGGVVEPRSRQEVNRMLFYNHRLHQNSRHENETLALETMDELRDDFALRGRCEMFRVNLKAMAAAHQLSQGTNLRGHLVWGRKKHFERLLTIRNLQSNEDDEDILQFFREHHDPGIFMERHAMKRAEFRKLISPLVRSGHLIQDYRGGFKTVAPISNSDLWDIKSNYLRDLVSEYPVISLKQVERLAGSAFSAEEISDVMHEFESDGTLIKGFLVDDLQDICWGRQDILEGLDGIRKTRDLVVPPSDPLIHYFGSLLRERFGFGSAYMVFHKEEPIAAFKANTKDGVIEVTDFVGDSDLEKEALRVMKEFAWEHDMPLTGKLYEQLRSR
;
A
#
# COMPACT_ATOMS: atom_id res chain seq x y z
N MET A 1 20.64 -13.77 36.88
CA MET A 1 22.08 -13.44 36.81
C MET A 1 22.22 -11.98 37.16
N SER A 2 23.01 -11.66 38.19
CA SER A 2 23.32 -10.25 38.48
C SER A 2 24.05 -9.65 37.28
N ASN A 3 23.60 -8.50 36.82
CA ASN A 3 24.25 -7.78 35.76
C ASN A 3 25.68 -7.43 36.19
N PRO A 4 26.71 -7.79 35.42
CA PRO A 4 28.10 -7.48 35.76
C PRO A 4 28.39 -5.98 35.81
N LEU A 5 27.48 -5.17 35.34
CA LEU A 5 27.58 -3.70 35.28
C LEU A 5 26.88 -3.00 36.45
N TYR A 6 26.80 -3.62 37.65
CA TYR A 6 26.25 -2.98 38.83
C TYR A 6 27.04 -1.71 39.23
N GLU A 7 26.32 -0.70 39.67
CA GLU A 7 26.85 0.63 40.02
C GLU A 7 28.14 0.58 40.89
N HIS A 8 28.14 -0.26 41.91
CA HIS A 8 29.25 -0.41 42.83
C HIS A 8 30.49 -1.11 42.21
N LYS A 9 30.33 -1.79 41.09
CA LYS A 9 31.42 -2.42 40.33
C LYS A 9 31.97 -1.52 39.27
N LEU A 10 31.13 -0.70 38.65
CA LEU A 10 31.52 0.21 37.58
C LEU A 10 32.46 1.34 38.06
N LYS A 11 32.40 1.71 39.34
CA LYS A 11 33.27 2.77 39.89
C LYS A 11 34.78 2.51 39.77
N ASN A 12 35.17 1.25 39.59
CA ASN A 12 36.57 0.86 39.59
C ASN A 12 36.96 0.03 38.36
N ILE A 13 36.11 -0.01 37.31
CA ILE A 13 36.41 -0.77 36.10
C ILE A 13 37.01 0.17 35.04
N ASP A 14 38.07 -0.28 34.40
CA ASP A 14 38.69 0.42 33.26
C ASP A 14 37.73 0.43 32.09
N ILE A 15 37.68 1.54 31.39
CA ILE A 15 36.81 1.73 30.22
C ILE A 15 37.08 0.66 29.13
N ALA A 16 38.32 0.25 28.92
CA ALA A 16 38.68 -0.80 27.98
C ALA A 16 38.01 -2.15 28.28
N VAL A 17 37.88 -2.48 29.58
CA VAL A 17 37.17 -3.68 30.01
C VAL A 17 35.66 -3.59 29.74
N VAL A 18 35.12 -2.42 29.90
CA VAL A 18 33.68 -2.20 29.59
C VAL A 18 33.41 -2.27 28.08
N GLU A 19 34.30 -1.72 27.27
CA GLU A 19 34.21 -1.81 25.81
C GLU A 19 34.35 -3.27 25.32
N GLU A 20 35.21 -4.04 25.93
CA GLU A 20 35.34 -5.47 25.63
C GLU A 20 34.05 -6.25 25.99
N TRP A 21 33.44 -5.96 27.13
CA TRP A 21 32.14 -6.55 27.52
C TRP A 21 31.01 -6.14 26.59
N VAL A 22 30.95 -4.89 26.18
CA VAL A 22 29.95 -4.38 25.22
C VAL A 22 30.11 -5.12 23.89
N ARG A 23 31.35 -5.29 23.42
CA ARG A 23 31.66 -6.05 22.19
C ARG A 23 31.23 -7.52 22.34
N GLU A 24 31.62 -8.19 23.41
CA GLU A 24 31.24 -9.61 23.67
C GLU A 24 29.72 -9.79 23.75
N LEU A 25 29.02 -8.89 24.44
CA LEU A 25 27.59 -8.94 24.56
C LEU A 25 26.89 -8.66 23.22
N SER A 26 27.47 -7.80 22.40
CA SER A 26 26.98 -7.53 21.03
C SER A 26 27.18 -8.73 20.11
N GLU A 27 28.35 -9.35 20.13
CA GLU A 27 28.66 -10.56 19.35
C GLU A 27 27.76 -11.74 19.73
N ARG A 28 27.36 -11.80 21.00
CA ARG A 28 26.39 -12.80 21.50
C ARG A 28 24.93 -12.44 21.19
N GLY A 29 24.67 -11.31 20.56
CA GLY A 29 23.33 -10.83 20.27
C GLY A 29 22.51 -10.46 21.51
N LEU A 30 23.15 -10.20 22.65
CA LEU A 30 22.47 -9.82 23.91
C LEU A 30 22.21 -8.33 23.99
N ILE A 31 22.97 -7.52 23.27
CA ILE A 31 22.77 -6.07 23.14
C ILE A 31 22.88 -5.66 21.67
N THR A 32 22.29 -4.55 21.29
CA THR A 32 22.39 -3.97 19.96
C THR A 32 22.64 -2.47 20.05
N ARG A 33 23.39 -1.95 19.09
CA ARG A 33 23.58 -0.51 18.96
C ARG A 33 22.34 0.11 18.32
N VAL A 34 21.80 1.14 18.95
CA VAL A 34 20.68 1.91 18.42
C VAL A 34 21.22 3.20 17.83
N GLN A 35 21.06 3.36 16.51
CA GLN A 35 21.42 4.59 15.82
C GLN A 35 20.17 5.38 15.47
N GLY A 36 20.24 6.70 15.64
CA GLY A 36 19.31 7.64 15.02
C GLY A 36 17.84 7.45 15.39
N THR A 37 17.51 7.45 16.67
CA THR A 37 16.10 7.37 17.13
C THR A 37 15.36 8.71 17.01
N GLY A 38 16.00 9.75 16.46
CA GLY A 38 15.42 11.10 16.39
C GLY A 38 15.43 11.88 17.70
N HIS A 39 15.96 11.30 18.77
CA HIS A 39 16.24 11.97 20.03
C HIS A 39 17.74 12.18 20.17
N GLU A 40 18.20 13.42 20.10
CA GLU A 40 19.63 13.79 20.20
C GLU A 40 20.36 13.19 21.40
N GLN A 41 19.63 12.80 22.45
CA GLN A 41 20.18 12.20 23.67
C GLN A 41 20.39 10.67 23.61
N ILE A 42 19.99 10.00 22.51
CA ILE A 42 20.04 8.54 22.41
C ILE A 42 20.93 8.06 21.25
N ASP A 43 21.45 8.98 20.47
CA ASP A 43 22.36 8.63 19.38
C ASP A 43 23.58 7.87 19.90
N ASP A 44 23.90 6.78 19.20
CA ASP A 44 25.07 5.93 19.51
C ASP A 44 25.04 5.19 20.86
N LYS A 45 23.86 4.86 21.39
CA LYS A 45 23.74 4.05 22.62
C LYS A 45 23.51 2.58 22.33
N TRP A 46 23.99 1.74 23.23
CA TRP A 46 23.77 0.30 23.21
C TRP A 46 22.62 -0.08 24.12
N PHE A 47 21.77 -1.00 23.67
CA PHE A 47 20.62 -1.50 24.44
C PHE A 47 20.66 -3.02 24.56
N SER A 48 20.20 -3.54 25.70
CA SER A 48 20.01 -4.97 25.85
C SER A 48 18.88 -5.46 24.93
N MET A 49 19.14 -6.53 24.19
CA MET A 49 18.16 -7.20 23.35
C MET A 49 17.05 -7.89 24.16
N ARG A 50 17.31 -8.20 25.42
CA ARG A 50 16.36 -8.77 26.36
C ARG A 50 15.76 -7.68 27.24
N MET A 51 15.16 -6.73 26.60
CA MET A 51 14.51 -5.67 27.33
C MET A 51 13.34 -6.17 28.15
N ALA A 52 13.18 -5.49 29.25
CA ALA A 52 12.06 -5.71 30.17
C ALA A 52 11.97 -7.14 30.69
N ASN A 53 13.05 -7.65 31.18
CA ASN A 53 12.85 -8.58 32.26
C ASN A 53 12.04 -7.86 33.35
N VAL A 54 10.99 -8.50 33.77
CA VAL A 54 10.13 -8.11 34.87
C VAL A 54 10.87 -7.68 36.11
N HIS A 55 12.02 -8.21 36.31
CA HIS A 55 12.90 -7.84 37.38
C HIS A 55 13.46 -6.44 37.24
N GLY A 56 12.92 -5.70 36.26
CA GLY A 56 13.02 -4.23 36.17
C GLY A 56 14.41 -3.65 36.16
N THR A 57 15.28 -4.39 36.71
CA THR A 57 16.55 -3.89 37.08
C THR A 57 17.45 -3.68 35.95
N LEU A 58 17.14 -4.28 34.77
CA LEU A 58 18.29 -4.37 33.95
C LEU A 58 18.03 -4.80 32.58
N GLY A 59 16.82 -4.66 32.18
CA GLY A 59 16.43 -4.87 30.80
C GLY A 59 17.17 -3.96 29.83
N CYS A 60 17.60 -2.79 30.32
CA CYS A 60 18.25 -1.81 29.46
C CYS A 60 19.60 -1.42 30.02
N LEU A 61 20.64 -1.97 29.47
CA LEU A 61 21.95 -1.34 29.51
C LEU A 61 22.04 -0.39 28.32
N ALA A 62 21.98 0.90 28.55
CA ALA A 62 22.29 1.89 27.53
C ALA A 62 23.72 2.40 27.75
N VAL A 63 24.57 2.18 26.77
CA VAL A 63 25.94 2.67 26.78
C VAL A 63 26.08 3.65 25.61
N ALA A 64 26.56 4.83 25.86
CA ALA A 64 26.85 5.77 24.78
C ALA A 64 27.98 5.22 23.91
N GLY A 65 27.80 5.24 22.59
CA GLY A 65 28.81 4.79 21.64
C GLY A 65 30.06 5.67 21.73
N GLY A 66 31.23 5.06 21.82
CA GLY A 66 32.48 5.79 22.11
C GLY A 66 32.52 6.42 23.50
N SER A 67 31.70 5.95 24.41
CA SER A 67 31.43 6.58 25.69
C SER A 67 32.59 6.42 26.65
N GLU A 68 32.80 7.50 27.38
CA GLU A 68 33.65 7.50 28.54
C GLU A 68 32.97 6.79 29.74
N ALA A 69 33.77 6.33 30.69
CA ALA A 69 33.27 5.67 31.89
C ALA A 69 32.26 6.52 32.69
N ASN A 70 32.27 7.85 32.51
CA ASN A 70 31.35 8.78 33.14
C ASN A 70 29.91 8.61 32.61
N ASP A 71 29.71 8.38 31.32
CA ASP A 71 28.40 8.19 30.73
C ASP A 71 27.74 6.92 31.24
N ILE A 72 28.52 5.86 31.47
CA ILE A 72 28.07 4.62 32.08
C ILE A 72 27.69 4.80 33.54
N ARG A 73 28.43 5.63 34.27
CA ARG A 73 28.11 5.99 35.66
C ARG A 73 26.83 6.79 35.76
N GLU A 74 26.55 7.71 34.85
CA GLU A 74 25.31 8.48 34.81
C GLU A 74 24.10 7.57 34.60
N LEU A 75 24.23 6.54 33.74
CA LEU A 75 23.19 5.52 33.56
C LEU A 75 22.80 4.83 34.85
N TYR A 76 23.74 4.59 35.77
CA TYR A 76 23.51 3.86 37.01
C TYR A 76 23.29 4.73 38.24
N THR A 77 23.80 5.94 38.27
CA THR A 77 23.76 6.81 39.46
C THR A 77 22.60 7.80 39.49
N GLY A 78 21.80 7.80 38.48
CA GLY A 78 20.54 8.48 38.62
C GLY A 78 20.40 9.71 37.76
N GLY A 79 19.67 9.63 36.80
CA GLY A 79 19.23 10.75 36.02
C GLY A 79 18.77 10.38 34.62
N LEU A 80 18.98 9.16 34.19
CA LEU A 80 18.55 8.75 32.86
C LEU A 80 17.14 8.16 32.90
N THR A 81 16.28 8.85 32.20
CA THR A 81 14.96 8.32 31.85
C THR A 81 15.18 7.23 30.79
N TYR A 82 14.86 6.00 31.12
CA TYR A 82 14.79 4.96 30.11
C TYR A 82 13.61 5.23 29.21
N GLN A 83 13.88 5.80 28.04
CA GLN A 83 12.98 5.69 26.93
C GLN A 83 13.41 4.46 26.16
N ILE A 84 12.61 3.41 26.21
CA ILE A 84 12.66 2.36 25.22
C ILE A 84 12.24 3.05 23.93
N GLY A 85 13.20 3.24 23.03
CA GLY A 85 13.05 4.12 21.88
C GLY A 85 12.20 3.51 20.78
N VAL A 86 10.93 3.27 21.08
CA VAL A 86 9.90 3.01 20.10
C VAL A 86 8.65 3.70 20.59
N ASP A 87 8.07 4.58 19.78
CA ASP A 87 6.70 5.03 19.96
C ASP A 87 5.79 3.80 19.81
N TYR A 88 5.49 3.19 20.91
CA TYR A 88 4.50 2.15 20.95
C TYR A 88 3.12 2.79 21.00
N ASP A 89 2.23 2.39 20.12
CA ASP A 89 0.83 2.55 20.36
C ASP A 89 0.51 1.97 21.72
N SER A 90 -0.02 2.79 22.59
CA SER A 90 -0.15 2.63 24.05
C SER A 90 -0.93 1.40 24.52
N GLU A 91 -1.41 0.56 23.62
CA GLU A 91 -2.25 -0.59 23.94
C GLU A 91 -1.48 -1.88 24.30
N PHE A 92 -0.16 -1.93 24.06
CA PHE A 92 0.62 -3.17 24.12
C PHE A 92 1.75 -3.20 25.14
N GLU A 93 1.86 -2.18 25.98
CA GLU A 93 2.95 -2.12 26.92
C GLU A 93 2.49 -2.36 28.35
N PRO A 94 3.34 -2.98 29.15
CA PRO A 94 3.38 -2.68 30.56
C PRO A 94 3.72 -1.19 30.68
N ARG A 95 2.71 -0.35 30.78
CA ARG A 95 2.84 1.13 30.82
C ARG A 95 3.84 1.61 31.88
N GLU A 96 4.15 0.76 32.82
CA GLU A 96 4.99 1.00 33.94
C GLU A 96 6.49 0.99 33.64
N LEU A 97 6.93 0.15 32.69
CA LEU A 97 8.35 0.07 32.32
C LEU A 97 8.79 1.19 31.38
N LYS A 98 7.85 1.80 30.65
CA LYS A 98 8.11 2.90 29.72
C LYS A 98 8.67 4.17 30.33
N LYS A 99 8.44 4.39 31.61
CA LYS A 99 8.65 5.69 32.26
C LYS A 99 9.42 5.60 33.57
N MET A 100 10.15 4.50 33.80
CA MET A 100 11.01 4.46 34.98
C MET A 100 12.11 5.50 34.84
N ASN A 101 11.96 6.55 35.60
CA ASN A 101 12.97 7.57 35.77
C ASN A 101 13.82 7.18 36.98
N LEU A 102 15.04 6.70 36.75
CA LEU A 102 15.95 6.31 37.85
C LEU A 102 16.33 7.47 38.76
N SER A 103 16.03 8.70 38.39
CA SER A 103 16.09 9.85 39.30
C SER A 103 14.86 10.02 40.18
N ASP A 104 13.76 9.30 39.85
CA ASP A 104 12.59 9.27 40.75
C ASP A 104 12.83 8.26 41.87
N PRO A 105 12.81 8.72 43.14
CA PRO A 105 12.98 7.83 44.29
C PRO A 105 12.00 6.67 44.33
N GLN A 106 10.76 6.85 43.84
CA GLN A 106 9.75 5.79 43.79
C GLN A 106 10.09 4.72 42.75
N ASP A 107 10.52 5.11 41.52
CA ASP A 107 10.93 4.14 40.53
C ASP A 107 12.19 3.37 40.95
N CYS A 108 13.12 4.05 41.62
CA CYS A 108 14.28 3.39 42.19
C CYS A 108 13.89 2.40 43.29
N LEU A 109 12.88 2.71 44.13
CA LEU A 109 12.37 1.81 45.14
C LEU A 109 11.68 0.59 44.55
N ARG A 110 10.83 0.77 43.53
CA ARG A 110 10.19 -0.33 42.79
C ARG A 110 11.22 -1.33 42.24
N MET A 111 12.25 -0.81 41.56
CA MET A 111 13.29 -1.65 41.03
C MET A 111 14.04 -2.44 42.08
N LYS A 112 14.44 -1.79 43.18
CA LYS A 112 15.13 -2.46 44.26
C LYS A 112 14.29 -3.53 44.94
N LEU A 113 13.00 -3.29 45.14
CA LEU A 113 12.09 -4.29 45.69
C LEU A 113 11.96 -5.52 44.78
N LEU A 114 11.77 -5.32 43.49
CA LEU A 114 11.69 -6.42 42.54
C LEU A 114 13.00 -7.23 42.46
N ASP A 115 14.17 -6.55 42.51
CA ASP A 115 15.48 -7.18 42.54
C ASP A 115 15.70 -8.01 43.83
N MET A 116 15.34 -7.48 44.98
CA MET A 116 15.43 -8.20 46.25
C MET A 116 14.54 -9.45 46.29
N LEU A 117 13.28 -9.31 45.89
CA LEU A 117 12.35 -10.42 45.78
C LEU A 117 12.79 -11.49 44.77
N GLY A 118 13.35 -11.06 43.62
CA GLY A 118 13.86 -11.98 42.60
C GLY A 118 15.15 -12.70 42.96
N SER A 119 15.98 -12.08 43.80
CA SER A 119 17.26 -12.68 44.23
C SER A 119 17.17 -13.52 45.51
N GLU A 120 16.23 -13.18 46.38
CA GLU A 120 16.13 -13.76 47.73
C GLU A 120 14.86 -14.57 47.96
N GLY A 121 13.90 -14.50 47.05
CA GLY A 121 12.61 -15.18 47.20
C GLY A 121 11.62 -14.45 48.13
N PRO A 122 10.68 -15.15 48.77
CA PRO A 122 9.65 -14.54 49.59
C PRO A 122 10.22 -13.73 50.76
N GLN A 123 9.72 -12.51 50.96
CA GLN A 123 10.18 -11.62 52.01
C GLN A 123 8.99 -10.88 52.66
N VAL A 124 9.05 -10.70 53.99
CA VAL A 124 8.10 -9.85 54.73
C VAL A 124 8.45 -8.36 54.52
N SER A 125 7.43 -7.48 54.58
CA SER A 125 7.64 -6.05 54.35
C SER A 125 8.64 -5.42 55.33
N ASP A 126 8.72 -5.92 56.58
CA ASP A 126 9.64 -5.47 57.60
C ASP A 126 11.11 -5.77 57.25
N SER A 127 11.36 -6.96 56.69
CA SER A 127 12.68 -7.35 56.21
C SER A 127 13.12 -6.45 55.06
N LEU A 128 12.22 -6.21 54.11
CA LEU A 128 12.51 -5.35 52.93
C LEU A 128 12.74 -3.89 53.38
N SER A 129 11.90 -3.36 54.28
CA SER A 129 12.00 -1.96 54.70
C SER A 129 13.23 -1.69 55.58
N SER A 130 13.65 -2.66 56.39
CA SER A 130 14.86 -2.50 57.21
C SER A 130 16.17 -2.38 56.43
N ARG A 131 16.17 -2.82 55.16
CA ARG A 131 17.34 -2.87 54.28
C ARG A 131 17.37 -1.76 53.25
N LEU A 132 16.29 -0.99 53.17
CA LEU A 132 16.15 0.08 52.16
C LEU A 132 16.16 1.45 52.85
N PRO A 133 16.74 2.46 52.26
CA PRO A 133 16.79 3.84 52.80
C PRO A 133 15.45 4.58 52.59
N PHE A 134 14.34 3.90 52.75
CA PHE A 134 13.00 4.44 52.56
C PHE A 134 12.13 4.16 53.78
N PRO A 135 11.20 5.06 54.14
CA PRO A 135 10.24 4.81 55.22
C PRO A 135 9.39 3.54 54.94
N LYS A 136 9.13 2.74 55.99
CA LYS A 136 8.33 1.51 55.88
C LYS A 136 7.00 1.73 55.13
N ALA A 137 6.28 2.79 55.51
CA ALA A 137 5.01 3.14 54.84
C ALA A 137 5.14 3.35 53.34
N GLN A 138 6.30 3.87 52.86
CA GLN A 138 6.56 4.05 51.45
C GLN A 138 6.88 2.71 50.75
N VAL A 139 7.62 1.83 51.40
CA VAL A 139 7.89 0.47 50.91
C VAL A 139 6.59 -0.31 50.78
N GLU A 140 5.73 -0.29 51.80
CA GLU A 140 4.44 -0.96 51.78
C GLU A 140 3.51 -0.41 50.69
N ALA A 141 3.47 0.91 50.51
CA ALA A 141 2.68 1.52 49.43
C ALA A 141 3.16 1.07 48.02
N VAL A 142 4.46 0.94 47.82
CA VAL A 142 5.02 0.47 46.55
C VAL A 142 4.79 -1.04 46.37
N LEU A 143 4.89 -1.84 47.43
CA LEU A 143 4.56 -3.28 47.36
C LEU A 143 3.08 -3.49 47.01
N GLN A 144 2.14 -2.73 47.60
CA GLN A 144 0.73 -2.76 47.25
C GLN A 144 0.49 -2.32 45.79
N GLU A 145 1.21 -1.32 45.32
CA GLU A 145 1.18 -0.90 43.91
C GLU A 145 1.65 -2.02 42.96
N LEU A 146 2.76 -2.69 43.30
CA LEU A 146 3.29 -3.81 42.53
C LEU A 146 2.33 -5.03 42.56
N GLU A 147 1.64 -5.25 43.68
CA GLU A 147 0.60 -6.28 43.76
C GLU A 147 -0.61 -5.95 42.88
N MET A 148 -1.12 -4.72 42.92
CA MET A 148 -2.19 -4.26 42.03
C MET A 148 -1.81 -4.38 40.56
N LYS A 149 -0.52 -4.24 40.25
CA LYS A 149 0.04 -4.43 38.91
C LYS A 149 0.30 -5.90 38.57
N ASN A 150 0.01 -6.81 39.42
CA ASN A 150 0.20 -8.26 39.29
C ASN A 150 1.68 -8.68 39.08
N LEU A 151 2.63 -7.87 39.55
CA LEU A 151 4.07 -8.16 39.52
C LEU A 151 4.54 -8.91 40.79
N VAL A 152 3.87 -8.67 41.91
CA VAL A 152 4.17 -9.26 43.22
C VAL A 152 2.87 -9.87 43.78
N SER A 153 2.99 -10.93 44.52
CA SER A 153 1.90 -11.52 45.31
C SER A 153 2.21 -11.45 46.78
N ILE A 154 1.16 -11.35 47.61
CA ILE A 154 1.25 -11.51 49.05
C ILE A 154 0.65 -12.86 49.45
N GLY A 155 1.31 -13.59 50.37
CA GLY A 155 0.84 -14.89 50.82
C GLY A 155 1.70 -15.40 51.97
N PHE A 156 1.51 -16.66 52.34
CA PHE A 156 2.32 -17.38 53.33
C PHE A 156 3.10 -18.46 52.57
N PHE A 157 4.32 -18.14 52.14
CA PHE A 157 5.13 -18.98 51.28
C PHE A 157 6.23 -19.75 52.01
N THR A 158 6.61 -19.24 53.20
CA THR A 158 7.54 -19.91 54.11
C THR A 158 6.85 -20.14 55.46
N GLN A 159 7.58 -20.66 56.44
CA GLN A 159 7.02 -20.92 57.79
C GLN A 159 6.98 -19.68 58.67
N THR A 160 6.52 -18.56 58.14
CA THR A 160 6.35 -17.30 58.90
C THR A 160 4.87 -17.06 59.21
N ASP A 161 4.62 -16.40 60.33
CA ASP A 161 3.24 -16.01 60.75
C ASP A 161 2.81 -14.68 60.10
N GLU A 162 3.65 -14.07 59.30
CA GLU A 162 3.42 -12.79 58.60
C GLU A 162 3.26 -13.00 57.10
N GLY A 163 2.46 -12.15 56.46
CA GLY A 163 2.30 -12.16 55.00
C GLY A 163 3.62 -11.77 54.27
N GLU A 164 4.09 -12.63 53.44
CA GLU A 164 5.28 -12.45 52.62
C GLU A 164 4.93 -11.97 51.23
N TYR A 165 5.78 -11.11 50.67
CA TYR A 165 5.73 -10.72 49.28
C TYR A 165 6.67 -11.59 48.48
N ILE A 166 6.22 -12.02 47.32
CA ILE A 166 7.00 -12.82 46.36
C ILE A 166 6.75 -12.29 44.94
N LEU A 167 7.72 -12.44 44.05
CA LEU A 167 7.45 -12.23 42.63
C LEU A 167 6.38 -13.18 42.13
N ARG A 168 5.46 -12.68 41.36
CA ARG A 168 4.35 -13.49 40.81
C ARG A 168 4.86 -14.73 40.04
N VAL A 169 6.00 -14.60 39.38
CA VAL A 169 6.72 -15.71 38.74
C VAL A 169 7.09 -16.82 39.71
N ASP A 170 7.61 -16.45 40.88
CA ASP A 170 8.12 -17.41 41.85
C ASP A 170 6.97 -18.06 42.66
N GLU A 171 5.87 -17.33 42.87
CA GLU A 171 4.64 -17.90 43.38
C GLU A 171 4.19 -19.10 42.53
N TYR A 172 4.16 -18.96 41.24
CA TYR A 172 3.79 -20.04 40.34
C TYR A 172 4.74 -21.24 40.43
N ARG A 173 6.03 -21.01 40.72
CA ARG A 173 7.02 -22.09 40.91
C ARG A 173 6.85 -22.84 42.23
N ILE A 174 6.47 -22.12 43.29
CA ILE A 174 6.38 -22.67 44.64
C ILE A 174 5.05 -23.36 44.87
N THR A 175 3.96 -22.77 44.43
CA THR A 175 2.62 -23.25 44.80
C THR A 175 2.21 -24.52 44.08
N GLY A 176 2.97 -24.93 43.05
CA GLY A 176 2.68 -26.16 42.27
C GLY A 176 1.22 -26.26 41.83
N GLY A 177 0.54 -25.10 41.78
CA GLY A 177 -0.89 -25.00 41.58
C GLY A 177 -1.34 -25.53 40.23
N SER A 178 -2.61 -25.53 39.99
CA SER A 178 -3.30 -26.02 38.79
C SER A 178 -2.93 -25.25 37.49
N VAL A 179 -1.96 -24.34 37.54
CA VAL A 179 -1.49 -23.53 36.40
C VAL A 179 -0.21 -24.14 35.84
N GLU A 180 -0.25 -24.48 34.61
CA GLU A 180 0.93 -25.01 33.90
C GLU A 180 1.91 -23.87 33.59
N VAL A 181 3.15 -24.03 34.06
CA VAL A 181 4.22 -23.04 33.84
C VAL A 181 5.14 -23.54 32.75
N VAL A 182 5.33 -22.73 31.74
CA VAL A 182 6.17 -23.09 30.58
C VAL A 182 7.26 -22.03 30.35
N ASP A 183 8.38 -22.45 29.81
CA ASP A 183 9.38 -21.52 29.32
C ASP A 183 8.84 -20.75 28.09
N TYR A 184 9.11 -19.45 28.06
CA TYR A 184 8.63 -18.59 26.97
C TYR A 184 9.14 -19.04 25.60
N ARG A 185 10.38 -19.52 25.52
CA ARG A 185 10.95 -20.04 24.26
C ARG A 185 10.21 -21.27 23.76
N THR A 186 9.84 -22.18 24.68
CA THR A 186 9.01 -23.34 24.36
C THR A 186 7.66 -22.93 23.81
N LEU A 187 7.01 -21.95 24.44
CA LEU A 187 5.76 -21.35 23.96
C LEU A 187 5.92 -20.74 22.56
N GLN A 188 6.98 -19.98 22.33
CA GLN A 188 7.27 -19.38 21.01
C GLN A 188 7.45 -20.46 19.93
N ASN A 189 8.25 -21.49 20.20
CA ASN A 189 8.47 -22.58 19.24
C ASN A 189 7.19 -23.38 18.97
N HIS A 190 6.34 -23.61 19.97
CA HIS A 190 5.03 -24.24 19.78
C HIS A 190 4.13 -23.39 18.86
N LEU A 191 4.05 -22.08 19.11
CA LEU A 191 3.30 -21.14 18.28
C LEU A 191 3.85 -21.05 16.86
N LEU A 192 5.16 -21.12 16.70
CA LEU A 192 5.82 -21.17 15.38
C LEU A 192 5.39 -22.43 14.63
N ALA A 193 5.53 -23.60 15.24
CA ALA A 193 5.16 -24.89 14.63
C ALA A 193 3.68 -24.93 14.23
N LYS A 194 2.80 -24.44 15.10
CA LYS A 194 1.37 -24.34 14.81
C LYS A 194 1.06 -23.34 13.69
N SER A 195 1.73 -22.19 13.68
CA SER A 195 1.50 -21.11 12.71
C SER A 195 2.02 -21.43 11.31
N PHE A 196 3.09 -22.21 11.21
CA PHE A 196 3.75 -22.52 9.93
C PHE A 196 3.69 -24.00 9.57
N LYS A 197 2.61 -24.66 10.00
CA LYS A 197 2.28 -25.98 9.48
C LYS A 197 2.10 -25.88 7.96
N GLU A 198 2.75 -26.78 7.24
CA GLU A 198 2.72 -26.79 5.77
C GLU A 198 1.50 -27.53 5.25
N TYR A 199 0.85 -26.98 4.24
CA TYR A 199 -0.35 -27.49 3.59
C TYR A 199 -0.11 -27.68 2.10
N GLU A 200 -0.82 -28.63 1.51
CA GLU A 200 -0.77 -28.84 0.05
C GLU A 200 -1.56 -27.78 -0.71
N GLU A 201 -2.67 -27.29 -0.12
CA GLU A 201 -3.59 -26.34 -0.77
C GLU A 201 -3.79 -25.07 0.06
N PRO A 202 -3.94 -23.89 -0.60
CA PRO A 202 -4.19 -22.62 0.08
C PRO A 202 -5.47 -22.59 0.93
N SER A 203 -6.54 -23.26 0.49
CA SER A 203 -7.81 -23.36 1.22
C SER A 203 -7.64 -24.05 2.57
N GLN A 204 -6.81 -25.08 2.66
CA GLN A 204 -6.49 -25.77 3.90
C GLN A 204 -5.72 -24.84 4.88
N ALA A 205 -4.76 -24.08 4.37
CA ALA A 205 -4.04 -23.09 5.17
C ALA A 205 -4.98 -22.00 5.72
N ILE A 206 -5.90 -21.48 4.91
CA ILE A 206 -6.89 -20.48 5.34
C ILE A 206 -7.82 -21.04 6.42
N ARG A 207 -8.26 -22.29 6.28
CA ARG A 207 -9.05 -22.97 7.32
C ARG A 207 -8.28 -23.08 8.63
N SER A 208 -7.01 -23.42 8.57
CA SER A 208 -6.16 -23.55 9.77
C SER A 208 -5.85 -22.21 10.43
N LEU A 209 -5.52 -21.20 9.66
CA LEU A 209 -5.14 -19.87 10.17
C LEU A 209 -6.31 -19.07 10.73
N THR A 210 -7.54 -19.48 10.49
CA THR A 210 -8.77 -18.78 10.88
C THR A 210 -8.98 -17.46 10.14
N LEU A 211 -7.95 -16.68 9.89
CA LEU A 211 -7.99 -15.42 9.17
C LEU A 211 -6.70 -15.17 8.40
N VAL A 212 -6.82 -14.83 7.13
CA VAL A 212 -5.72 -14.36 6.27
C VAL A 212 -6.07 -12.97 5.74
N GLN A 213 -5.22 -12.00 6.00
CA GLN A 213 -5.44 -10.62 5.53
C GLN A 213 -4.76 -10.37 4.19
N ARG A 214 -3.60 -10.96 3.98
CA ARG A 214 -2.77 -10.77 2.79
C ARG A 214 -2.29 -12.10 2.24
N ARG A 215 -2.10 -12.15 0.94
CA ARG A 215 -1.61 -13.34 0.22
C ARG A 215 -0.20 -13.78 0.62
N ASP A 216 0.67 -12.83 1.00
CA ASP A 216 2.03 -13.11 1.47
C ASP A 216 2.04 -13.92 2.77
N GLU A 217 0.96 -13.92 3.54
CA GLU A 217 0.78 -14.77 4.72
C GLU A 217 0.73 -16.28 4.39
N LEU A 218 0.44 -16.65 3.15
CA LEU A 218 0.41 -18.04 2.69
C LEU A 218 1.78 -18.55 2.20
N LEU A 219 2.74 -17.66 1.94
CA LEU A 219 4.02 -18.02 1.31
C LEU A 219 4.79 -19.13 2.06
N HIS A 220 4.76 -19.09 3.39
CA HIS A 220 5.49 -20.04 4.23
C HIS A 220 4.60 -21.18 4.80
N ARG A 221 3.37 -21.32 4.27
CA ARG A 221 2.35 -22.25 4.80
C ARG A 221 1.79 -23.19 3.75
N VAL A 222 2.02 -22.91 2.48
CA VAL A 222 1.50 -23.71 1.38
C VAL A 222 2.65 -24.10 0.46
N LYS A 223 2.77 -25.40 0.19
CA LYS A 223 3.80 -25.92 -0.70
C LYS A 223 3.68 -25.35 -2.10
N ASN A 224 4.79 -24.94 -2.68
CA ASN A 224 4.85 -24.39 -4.04
C ASN A 224 3.88 -23.25 -4.32
N TYR A 225 3.41 -22.54 -3.25
CA TYR A 225 2.48 -21.43 -3.37
C TYR A 225 3.08 -20.29 -4.19
N ARG A 226 2.26 -19.75 -5.08
CA ARG A 226 2.58 -18.58 -5.89
C ARG A 226 1.53 -17.49 -5.71
N PHE A 227 1.94 -16.24 -5.76
CA PHE A 227 1.00 -15.11 -5.61
C PHE A 227 -0.09 -15.07 -6.69
N ARG A 228 0.14 -15.65 -7.86
CA ARG A 228 -0.88 -15.84 -8.91
C ARG A 228 -2.04 -16.74 -8.45
N ASP A 229 -1.77 -17.72 -7.58
CA ASP A 229 -2.76 -18.68 -7.09
C ASP A 229 -3.80 -18.00 -6.18
N TRP A 230 -3.50 -16.78 -5.69
CA TRP A 230 -4.43 -15.97 -4.90
C TRP A 230 -5.73 -15.64 -5.65
N LYS A 231 -5.69 -15.62 -6.96
CA LYS A 231 -6.89 -15.38 -7.80
C LYS A 231 -7.90 -16.50 -7.61
N ASP A 232 -7.45 -17.75 -7.60
CA ASP A 232 -8.32 -18.91 -7.44
C ASP A 232 -8.92 -18.96 -6.03
N ILE A 233 -8.16 -18.59 -5.01
CA ILE A 233 -8.63 -18.45 -3.62
C ILE A 233 -9.80 -17.45 -3.52
N LYS A 234 -9.69 -16.31 -4.19
CA LYS A 234 -10.76 -15.31 -4.20
C LYS A 234 -12.07 -15.80 -4.80
N HIS A 235 -11.99 -16.80 -5.69
CA HIS A 235 -13.13 -17.39 -6.37
C HIS A 235 -13.62 -18.67 -5.71
N ASP A 236 -12.92 -19.17 -4.69
CA ASP A 236 -13.35 -20.34 -3.94
C ASP A 236 -14.66 -20.02 -3.20
N SER A 237 -15.70 -20.82 -3.49
CA SER A 237 -17.03 -20.66 -2.91
C SER A 237 -17.05 -20.89 -1.39
N ASP A 238 -16.05 -21.57 -0.83
CA ASP A 238 -15.93 -21.89 0.59
C ASP A 238 -15.13 -20.85 1.36
N ILE A 239 -14.58 -19.85 0.67
CA ILE A 239 -13.83 -18.75 1.29
C ILE A 239 -14.66 -17.47 1.29
N TYR A 240 -14.84 -16.90 2.47
CA TYR A 240 -15.47 -15.60 2.66
C TYR A 240 -14.42 -14.49 2.74
N ASN A 241 -14.73 -13.36 2.11
CA ASN A 241 -14.02 -12.11 2.27
C ASN A 241 -14.90 -11.10 3.01
N GLY A 242 -14.40 -10.50 4.06
CA GLY A 242 -15.14 -9.51 4.83
C GLY A 242 -14.31 -8.82 5.90
N ARG A 243 -14.95 -7.93 6.67
CA ARG A 243 -14.31 -7.24 7.79
C ARG A 243 -14.40 -8.07 9.07
N LEU A 244 -13.62 -9.14 9.10
CA LEU A 244 -13.67 -10.17 10.15
C LEU A 244 -13.04 -9.71 11.47
N LEU A 245 -12.02 -8.86 11.43
CA LEU A 245 -11.37 -8.27 12.59
C LEU A 245 -11.54 -6.74 12.56
N HIS A 246 -12.26 -6.16 13.50
CA HIS A 246 -12.52 -4.72 13.58
C HIS A 246 -12.76 -4.10 12.19
N ASN A 247 -11.83 -3.28 11.71
CA ASN A 247 -11.90 -2.65 10.38
C ASN A 247 -11.08 -3.34 9.30
N ARG A 248 -10.39 -4.43 9.62
CA ARG A 248 -9.48 -5.10 8.68
C ARG A 248 -10.22 -6.12 7.83
N VAL A 249 -10.03 -6.01 6.53
CA VAL A 249 -10.54 -6.99 5.57
C VAL A 249 -9.66 -8.23 5.61
N GLY A 250 -10.30 -9.40 5.65
CA GLY A 250 -9.60 -10.68 5.64
C GLY A 250 -10.40 -11.77 4.94
N TYR A 251 -9.78 -12.91 4.79
CA TYR A 251 -10.35 -14.12 4.20
C TYR A 251 -10.42 -15.20 5.27
N THR A 252 -11.54 -15.89 5.32
CA THR A 252 -11.76 -17.04 6.22
C THR A 252 -12.63 -18.09 5.53
N SER A 253 -12.60 -19.32 6.03
CA SER A 253 -13.48 -20.38 5.51
C SER A 253 -14.89 -20.26 6.09
N LYS A 254 -15.89 -20.75 5.35
CA LYS A 254 -17.30 -20.72 5.75
C LYS A 254 -17.56 -21.36 7.11
N ASP A 255 -16.91 -22.46 7.42
CA ASP A 255 -17.03 -23.19 8.67
C ASP A 255 -16.60 -22.37 9.90
N LYS A 256 -15.84 -21.29 9.73
CA LYS A 256 -15.44 -20.38 10.81
C LYS A 256 -16.42 -19.22 11.03
N ILE A 257 -17.33 -18.98 10.12
CA ILE A 257 -18.29 -17.87 10.24
C ILE A 257 -19.16 -17.97 11.52
N PRO A 258 -19.71 -19.17 11.93
CA PRO A 258 -20.44 -19.28 13.19
C PRO A 258 -19.66 -18.79 14.40
N MET A 259 -18.37 -19.10 14.45
CA MET A 259 -17.47 -18.63 15.51
C MET A 259 -17.33 -17.10 15.50
N PHE A 260 -17.07 -16.52 14.32
CA PHE A 260 -16.94 -15.05 14.21
C PHE A 260 -18.22 -14.31 14.56
N LEU A 261 -19.39 -14.86 14.23
CA LEU A 261 -20.69 -14.31 14.62
C LEU A 261 -20.86 -14.33 16.13
N GLY A 262 -20.55 -15.42 16.81
CA GLY A 262 -20.65 -15.55 18.25
C GLY A 262 -19.67 -14.66 19.03
N LEU A 263 -18.53 -14.30 18.44
CA LEU A 263 -17.58 -13.35 19.03
C LEU A 263 -18.07 -11.89 18.95
N ARG A 264 -19.15 -11.61 18.18
CA ARG A 264 -19.73 -10.28 18.08
C ARG A 264 -20.79 -10.08 19.16
N GLY A 265 -20.99 -8.84 19.54
CA GLY A 265 -22.16 -8.42 20.30
C GLY A 265 -23.40 -8.31 19.41
N GLU A 266 -24.51 -7.92 20.00
CA GLU A 266 -25.71 -7.63 19.24
C GLU A 266 -25.44 -6.55 18.18
N PRO A 267 -25.83 -6.80 16.91
CA PRO A 267 -25.55 -5.84 15.86
C PRO A 267 -26.40 -4.59 16.02
N TRP A 268 -25.76 -3.44 15.94
CA TRP A 268 -26.49 -2.18 15.86
C TRP A 268 -26.71 -1.82 14.37
N ILE A 269 -27.97 -1.71 13.96
CA ILE A 269 -28.36 -1.48 12.58
C ILE A 269 -29.15 -0.18 12.51
N GLY A 270 -28.65 0.82 11.76
CA GLY A 270 -29.37 2.04 11.45
C GLY A 270 -30.39 1.84 10.32
N ALA A 271 -31.24 2.83 10.11
CA ALA A 271 -32.30 2.76 9.07
C ALA A 271 -31.74 2.52 7.66
N LEU A 272 -30.62 3.14 7.31
CA LEU A 272 -29.98 2.98 6.00
C LEU A 272 -29.31 1.60 5.85
N GLU A 273 -28.70 1.11 6.91
CA GLU A 273 -28.15 -0.26 6.96
C GLU A 273 -29.26 -1.31 6.77
N GLN A 274 -30.39 -1.14 7.46
CA GLN A 274 -31.55 -2.02 7.33
C GLN A 274 -32.09 -2.00 5.90
N GLU A 275 -32.25 -0.82 5.31
CA GLU A 275 -32.73 -0.69 3.91
C GLU A 275 -31.79 -1.40 2.93
N LEU A 276 -30.46 -1.24 3.07
CA LEU A 276 -29.50 -1.95 2.23
C LEU A 276 -29.54 -3.46 2.45
N LEU A 277 -29.69 -3.89 3.71
CA LEU A 277 -29.77 -5.32 4.06
C LEU A 277 -31.01 -5.95 3.43
N ASP A 278 -32.17 -5.27 3.50
CA ASP A 278 -33.43 -5.76 2.94
C ASP A 278 -33.38 -5.90 1.41
N LYS A 279 -32.63 -5.04 0.72
CA LYS A 279 -32.41 -5.13 -0.73
C LYS A 279 -31.63 -6.39 -1.15
N ILE A 280 -30.73 -6.90 -0.30
CA ILE A 280 -29.89 -8.04 -0.66
C ILE A 280 -30.74 -9.30 -0.81
N THR A 281 -30.81 -9.83 -2.02
CA THR A 281 -31.48 -11.09 -2.37
C THR A 281 -30.61 -12.32 -2.02
N PRO A 282 -31.16 -13.54 -1.96
CA PRO A 282 -30.38 -14.75 -1.75
C PRO A 282 -29.27 -15.00 -2.78
N GLY A 283 -29.41 -14.48 -4.01
CA GLY A 283 -28.37 -14.53 -5.04
C GLY A 283 -27.23 -13.50 -4.85
N GLY A 284 -27.39 -12.63 -3.86
CA GLY A 284 -26.50 -11.51 -3.62
C GLY A 284 -26.68 -10.37 -4.63
N LEU A 285 -26.11 -9.23 -4.35
CA LEU A 285 -26.13 -8.05 -5.23
C LEU A 285 -24.74 -7.40 -5.30
N SER A 286 -24.36 -6.90 -6.47
CA SER A 286 -23.19 -6.07 -6.63
C SER A 286 -23.41 -4.70 -5.96
N ARG A 287 -22.33 -4.00 -5.70
CA ARG A 287 -22.40 -2.63 -5.15
C ARG A 287 -23.19 -1.68 -6.04
N ALA A 288 -23.07 -1.84 -7.36
CA ALA A 288 -23.78 -1.00 -8.32
C ALA A 288 -25.30 -1.22 -8.22
N GLU A 289 -25.74 -2.47 -8.10
CA GLU A 289 -27.16 -2.84 -7.92
C GLU A 289 -27.68 -2.40 -6.54
N LEU A 290 -26.90 -2.58 -5.46
CA LEU A 290 -27.29 -2.13 -4.12
C LEU A 290 -27.51 -0.60 -4.05
N PHE A 291 -26.71 0.16 -4.80
CA PHE A 291 -26.76 1.62 -4.81
C PHE A 291 -27.65 2.16 -5.94
N ASP A 292 -28.31 1.28 -6.66
CA ASP A 292 -29.28 1.72 -7.66
C ASP A 292 -30.55 2.31 -7.03
N GLY A 293 -31.12 3.31 -7.68
CA GLY A 293 -32.23 4.10 -7.14
C GLY A 293 -31.83 5.25 -6.20
N TYR A 294 -30.54 5.36 -5.79
CA TYR A 294 -30.07 6.50 -5.01
C TYR A 294 -29.44 7.59 -5.91
N PRO A 295 -29.61 8.87 -5.51
CA PRO A 295 -29.07 9.98 -6.29
C PRO A 295 -27.56 9.86 -6.54
N LYS A 296 -27.16 10.04 -7.81
CA LYS A 296 -25.78 10.02 -8.28
C LYS A 296 -25.34 11.45 -8.66
N GLY A 297 -24.05 11.71 -8.72
CA GLY A 297 -23.49 13.01 -9.11
C GLY A 297 -22.67 13.69 -8.00
N LYS A 298 -21.91 14.72 -8.37
CA LYS A 298 -21.01 15.43 -7.42
C LYS A 298 -21.79 16.13 -6.30
N GLU A 299 -22.95 16.65 -6.57
CA GLU A 299 -23.87 17.27 -5.58
C GLU A 299 -24.35 16.27 -4.52
N ASN A 300 -24.48 15.00 -4.88
CA ASN A 300 -24.95 13.92 -4.00
C ASN A 300 -23.81 13.09 -3.40
N ALA A 301 -22.57 13.59 -3.44
CA ALA A 301 -21.41 12.86 -2.94
C ALA A 301 -21.50 12.48 -1.45
N HIS A 302 -22.29 13.22 -0.66
CA HIS A 302 -22.57 12.89 0.74
C HIS A 302 -23.41 11.63 0.87
N ILE A 303 -24.46 11.47 0.03
CA ILE A 303 -25.32 10.26 0.00
C ILE A 303 -24.48 9.04 -0.37
N GLN A 304 -23.64 9.15 -1.40
CA GLN A 304 -22.76 8.06 -1.81
C GLN A 304 -21.74 7.68 -0.73
N ARG A 305 -21.28 8.65 0.07
CA ARG A 305 -20.43 8.37 1.24
C ARG A 305 -21.18 7.66 2.36
N SER A 306 -22.41 8.09 2.64
CA SER A 306 -23.27 7.44 3.65
C SER A 306 -23.61 6.00 3.27
N LEU A 307 -23.95 5.71 1.99
CA LEU A 307 -24.18 4.36 1.49
C LEU A 307 -22.95 3.47 1.65
N LYS A 308 -21.77 3.99 1.30
CA LYS A 308 -20.49 3.28 1.50
C LYS A 308 -20.24 2.98 2.98
N SER A 309 -20.52 3.95 3.85
CA SER A 309 -20.37 3.80 5.29
C SER A 309 -21.32 2.74 5.84
N ALA A 310 -22.58 2.79 5.46
CA ALA A 310 -23.59 1.82 5.85
C ALA A 310 -23.21 0.39 5.40
N LEU A 311 -22.83 0.21 4.14
CA LEU A 311 -22.38 -1.09 3.63
C LEU A 311 -21.12 -1.59 4.38
N ASN A 312 -20.14 -0.72 4.63
CA ASN A 312 -18.97 -1.07 5.43
C ASN A 312 -19.34 -1.44 6.88
N ASN A 313 -20.37 -0.80 7.45
CA ASN A 313 -20.86 -1.14 8.78
C ASN A 313 -21.53 -2.51 8.81
N LEU A 314 -22.35 -2.85 7.80
CA LEU A 314 -22.91 -4.19 7.63
C LEU A 314 -21.83 -5.26 7.51
N GLU A 315 -20.76 -5.01 6.72
CA GLU A 315 -19.60 -5.91 6.63
C GLU A 315 -18.87 -6.03 7.99
N ARG A 316 -18.71 -4.92 8.72
CA ARG A 316 -18.05 -4.91 10.02
C ARG A 316 -18.82 -5.71 11.07
N GLN A 317 -20.13 -5.68 11.01
CA GLN A 317 -21.00 -6.42 11.91
C GLN A 317 -21.25 -7.87 11.47
N LEU A 318 -20.61 -8.31 10.39
CA LEU A 318 -20.80 -9.64 9.78
C LEU A 318 -22.26 -9.96 9.41
N LEU A 319 -23.02 -8.97 9.04
CA LEU A 319 -24.36 -9.15 8.49
C LEU A 319 -24.30 -9.46 6.98
N VAL A 320 -23.24 -8.97 6.35
CA VAL A 320 -22.98 -9.11 4.92
C VAL A 320 -21.53 -9.52 4.67
N ALA A 321 -21.33 -10.47 3.78
CA ALA A 321 -20.02 -10.86 3.27
C ALA A 321 -19.88 -10.64 1.77
N LYS A 322 -18.66 -10.46 1.31
CA LYS A 322 -18.33 -10.40 -0.12
C LYS A 322 -17.95 -11.78 -0.64
N GLN A 323 -18.45 -12.08 -1.82
CA GLN A 323 -17.97 -13.15 -2.66
C GLN A 323 -17.58 -12.60 -4.03
N TYR A 324 -16.54 -13.14 -4.63
CA TYR A 324 -16.11 -12.73 -5.96
C TYR A 324 -16.58 -13.76 -6.98
N LEU A 325 -17.48 -13.35 -7.87
CA LEU A 325 -17.98 -14.19 -8.95
C LEU A 325 -17.17 -13.97 -10.22
N VAL A 326 -16.75 -15.04 -10.85
CA VAL A 326 -16.20 -15.00 -12.22
C VAL A 326 -17.38 -14.90 -13.17
N LEU A 327 -17.48 -13.79 -13.87
CA LEU A 327 -18.50 -13.64 -14.90
C LEU A 327 -18.04 -14.38 -16.16
N PRO A 328 -18.92 -15.18 -16.80
CA PRO A 328 -18.65 -15.72 -18.13
C PRO A 328 -18.29 -14.54 -19.06
N ASN A 329 -17.19 -14.66 -19.80
CA ASN A 329 -16.71 -13.65 -20.73
C ASN A 329 -16.10 -12.37 -20.11
N ARG A 330 -15.79 -12.36 -18.80
CA ARG A 330 -15.02 -11.27 -18.19
C ARG A 330 -13.80 -11.83 -17.45
N LYS A 331 -12.62 -11.33 -17.75
CA LYS A 331 -11.39 -11.61 -16.96
C LYS A 331 -11.48 -11.06 -15.53
N ARG A 332 -12.59 -10.42 -15.16
CA ARG A 332 -12.82 -9.76 -13.88
C ARG A 332 -13.80 -10.48 -13.00
N SER A 333 -13.48 -10.51 -11.72
CA SER A 333 -14.40 -10.91 -10.68
C SER A 333 -15.33 -9.76 -10.29
N LEU A 334 -16.62 -10.03 -10.25
CA LEU A 334 -17.62 -9.13 -9.69
C LEU A 334 -17.74 -9.38 -8.19
N ALA A 335 -17.53 -8.36 -7.37
CA ALA A 335 -17.82 -8.45 -5.94
C ALA A 335 -19.34 -8.39 -5.71
N VAL A 336 -19.88 -9.45 -5.15
CA VAL A 336 -21.30 -9.59 -4.80
C VAL A 336 -21.42 -9.72 -3.28
N PHE A 337 -22.40 -9.02 -2.72
CA PHE A 337 -22.70 -8.99 -1.29
C PHE A 337 -23.86 -9.92 -0.96
N HIS A 338 -23.65 -10.81 0.01
CA HIS A 338 -24.61 -11.80 0.47
C HIS A 338 -24.93 -11.60 1.95
N LYS A 339 -26.17 -11.84 2.36
CA LYS A 339 -26.53 -11.92 3.79
C LYS A 339 -25.89 -13.16 4.41
N ILE A 340 -25.31 -13.02 5.58
CA ILE A 340 -24.66 -14.13 6.30
C ILE A 340 -25.69 -14.86 7.19
N HIS A 341 -26.52 -14.14 7.90
CA HIS A 341 -27.46 -14.71 8.89
C HIS A 341 -28.57 -15.60 8.29
N ASP A 342 -28.89 -15.45 7.01
CA ASP A 342 -29.88 -16.32 6.35
C ASP A 342 -29.35 -17.76 6.13
N VAL A 343 -28.04 -17.98 6.32
CA VAL A 343 -27.35 -19.22 5.96
C VAL A 343 -26.64 -19.90 7.11
N VAL A 344 -26.31 -19.15 8.19
CA VAL A 344 -25.41 -19.61 9.27
C VAL A 344 -25.90 -19.17 10.63
N GLU A 345 -26.11 -20.12 11.54
CA GLU A 345 -26.40 -19.83 12.95
C GLU A 345 -25.10 -19.51 13.71
N PRO A 346 -25.07 -18.43 14.54
CA PRO A 346 -23.92 -18.10 15.37
C PRO A 346 -23.72 -19.17 16.48
N LEU A 347 -22.46 -19.47 16.79
CA LEU A 347 -22.16 -20.18 18.04
C LEU A 347 -22.42 -19.27 19.24
N ASP A 348 -22.72 -19.88 20.40
CA ASP A 348 -22.70 -19.09 21.64
C ASP A 348 -21.29 -18.51 21.92
N PHE A 349 -21.24 -17.49 22.77
CA PHE A 349 -20.02 -16.75 23.00
C PHE A 349 -18.89 -17.60 23.58
N ALA A 350 -19.20 -18.47 24.55
CA ALA A 350 -18.20 -19.31 25.21
C ALA A 350 -17.60 -20.34 24.25
N ASN A 351 -18.43 -21.01 23.46
CA ASN A 351 -17.96 -21.92 22.41
C ASN A 351 -17.17 -21.17 21.33
N SER A 352 -17.58 -19.96 20.97
CA SER A 352 -16.83 -19.14 20.00
C SER A 352 -15.43 -18.77 20.49
N VAL A 353 -15.30 -18.37 21.76
CA VAL A 353 -14.00 -18.08 22.40
C VAL A 353 -13.15 -19.36 22.46
N LYS A 354 -13.73 -20.48 22.85
CA LYS A 354 -13.04 -21.76 22.91
C LYS A 354 -12.49 -22.16 21.51
N HIS A 355 -13.33 -22.15 20.48
CA HIS A 355 -12.89 -22.48 19.12
C HIS A 355 -11.84 -21.51 18.57
N LEU A 356 -11.92 -20.23 18.94
CA LEU A 356 -10.89 -19.27 18.60
C LEU A 356 -9.54 -19.65 19.23
N ILE A 357 -9.52 -20.00 20.53
CA ILE A 357 -8.31 -20.45 21.24
C ILE A 357 -7.74 -21.72 20.60
N GLU A 358 -8.59 -22.70 20.29
CA GLU A 358 -8.21 -23.92 19.59
C GLU A 358 -7.54 -23.62 18.23
N ALA A 359 -8.08 -22.65 17.48
CA ALA A 359 -7.59 -22.31 16.15
C ALA A 359 -6.27 -21.52 16.17
N ILE A 360 -6.15 -20.49 17.05
CA ILE A 360 -4.97 -19.62 17.06
C ILE A 360 -3.85 -20.11 18.00
N GLY A 361 -4.12 -21.08 18.88
CA GLY A 361 -3.18 -21.62 19.87
C GLY A 361 -3.12 -20.82 21.15
N PRO A 362 -2.13 -21.02 22.00
CA PRO A 362 -1.95 -20.27 23.22
C PRO A 362 -1.99 -18.76 22.97
N VAL A 363 -2.86 -18.04 23.67
CA VAL A 363 -3.16 -16.64 23.37
C VAL A 363 -3.42 -15.83 24.64
N ARG A 364 -2.96 -14.59 24.68
CA ARG A 364 -3.22 -13.65 25.78
C ARG A 364 -4.64 -13.09 25.70
N LEU A 365 -5.23 -12.74 26.85
CA LEU A 365 -6.49 -12.01 26.90
C LEU A 365 -6.46 -10.76 25.99
N HIS A 366 -5.37 -10.02 26.04
CA HIS A 366 -5.19 -8.84 25.23
C HIS A 366 -5.27 -9.13 23.72
N THR A 367 -4.64 -10.20 23.25
CA THR A 367 -4.72 -10.61 21.83
C THR A 367 -6.14 -11.08 21.47
N LEU A 368 -6.86 -11.76 22.37
CA LEU A 368 -8.26 -12.15 22.13
C LEU A 368 -9.18 -10.94 21.92
N ARG A 369 -8.91 -9.82 22.59
CA ARG A 369 -9.68 -8.57 22.39
C ARG A 369 -9.70 -8.06 20.96
N PHE A 370 -8.71 -8.40 20.13
CA PHE A 370 -8.72 -8.03 18.69
C PHE A 370 -9.76 -8.83 17.90
N TYR A 371 -10.14 -9.98 18.39
CA TYR A 371 -11.12 -10.84 17.70
C TYR A 371 -12.54 -10.64 18.26
N VAL A 372 -12.66 -10.15 19.50
CA VAL A 372 -13.91 -10.06 20.24
C VAL A 372 -14.42 -8.62 20.25
N SER A 373 -15.69 -8.42 19.90
CA SER A 373 -16.35 -7.10 19.92
C SER A 373 -17.26 -6.93 21.17
N ARG A 374 -17.00 -7.69 22.24
CA ARG A 374 -17.71 -7.63 23.51
C ARG A 374 -16.84 -6.98 24.59
N PRO A 375 -17.42 -6.52 25.72
CA PRO A 375 -16.67 -5.99 26.85
C PRO A 375 -15.59 -6.96 27.35
N VAL A 376 -14.44 -6.42 27.79
CA VAL A 376 -13.32 -7.25 28.26
C VAL A 376 -13.68 -8.03 29.53
N GLU A 377 -14.56 -7.50 30.35
CA GLU A 377 -15.05 -8.11 31.58
C GLU A 377 -15.83 -9.40 31.26
N GLU A 378 -16.71 -9.37 30.27
CA GLU A 378 -17.46 -10.53 29.78
C GLU A 378 -16.53 -11.60 29.19
N LEU A 379 -15.51 -11.19 28.43
CA LEU A 379 -14.50 -12.11 27.93
C LEU A 379 -13.69 -12.75 29.04
N ALA A 380 -13.27 -11.98 30.03
CA ALA A 380 -12.52 -12.48 31.19
C ALA A 380 -13.34 -13.47 32.05
N GLU A 381 -14.65 -13.22 32.21
CA GLU A 381 -15.57 -14.13 32.87
C GLU A 381 -15.69 -15.46 32.12
N VAL A 382 -15.93 -15.41 30.82
CA VAL A 382 -16.01 -16.62 29.98
C VAL A 382 -14.70 -17.42 30.00
N LEU A 383 -13.54 -16.76 29.95
CA LEU A 383 -12.25 -17.45 30.02
C LEU A 383 -12.07 -18.17 31.38
N ARG A 384 -12.51 -17.54 32.47
CA ARG A 384 -12.49 -18.14 33.82
C ARG A 384 -13.40 -19.37 33.89
N ASP A 385 -14.61 -19.29 33.35
CA ASP A 385 -15.56 -20.39 33.30
C ASP A 385 -15.08 -21.55 32.46
N LEU A 386 -14.50 -21.27 31.28
CA LEU A 386 -13.91 -22.29 30.42
C LEU A 386 -12.69 -22.98 31.08
N ASP A 387 -11.86 -22.25 31.83
CA ASP A 387 -10.73 -22.79 32.60
C ASP A 387 -11.22 -23.65 33.77
N ASN A 388 -12.16 -23.14 34.58
CA ASN A 388 -12.77 -23.86 35.69
C ASN A 388 -13.43 -25.17 35.22
N SER A 389 -14.09 -25.17 34.06
CA SER A 389 -14.69 -26.34 33.44
C SER A 389 -13.69 -27.23 32.71
N LYS A 390 -12.41 -26.89 32.73
CA LYS A 390 -11.31 -27.62 32.06
C LYS A 390 -11.48 -27.78 30.53
N GLN A 391 -12.22 -26.87 29.92
CA GLN A 391 -12.37 -26.83 28.48
C GLN A 391 -11.18 -26.16 27.77
N ILE A 392 -10.57 -25.20 28.44
CA ILE A 392 -9.29 -24.59 28.12
C ILE A 392 -8.34 -24.75 29.30
N ARG A 393 -7.08 -24.32 29.13
CA ARG A 393 -6.06 -24.31 30.19
C ARG A 393 -5.44 -22.93 30.26
N ARG A 394 -5.28 -22.43 31.49
CA ARG A 394 -4.47 -21.27 31.76
C ARG A 394 -3.02 -21.71 31.90
N ILE A 395 -2.12 -21.06 31.15
CA ILE A 395 -0.68 -21.32 31.13
C ILE A 395 0.04 -20.02 31.47
N VAL A 396 1.11 -20.10 32.23
CA VAL A 396 1.98 -18.97 32.53
C VAL A 396 3.31 -19.16 31.82
N ALA A 397 3.65 -18.24 30.94
CA ALA A 397 4.98 -18.18 30.36
C ALA A 397 5.92 -17.31 31.20
N LEU A 398 7.12 -17.81 31.50
CA LEU A 398 8.03 -17.22 32.48
C LEU A 398 8.91 -16.07 31.95
N GLN A 399 8.88 -15.73 30.68
CA GLN A 399 9.68 -14.61 30.13
C GLN A 399 8.95 -13.91 28.98
N PRO A 400 9.20 -12.61 28.76
CA PRO A 400 9.95 -11.67 29.61
C PRO A 400 9.21 -11.27 30.90
N ASP A 401 7.88 -11.39 30.90
CA ASP A 401 6.98 -11.16 32.02
C ASP A 401 6.16 -12.41 32.25
N PRO A 402 5.87 -12.81 33.51
CA PRO A 402 4.90 -13.86 33.78
C PRO A 402 3.56 -13.41 33.21
N THR A 403 3.24 -13.98 32.08
CA THR A 403 2.05 -13.58 31.35
C THR A 403 1.13 -14.78 31.20
N ASP A 404 -0.15 -14.56 31.50
CA ASP A 404 -1.19 -15.55 31.32
C ASP A 404 -1.50 -15.75 29.82
N TYR A 405 -1.45 -17.02 29.42
CA TYR A 405 -1.94 -17.48 28.11
C TYR A 405 -3.09 -18.46 28.34
N TYR A 406 -4.04 -18.43 27.46
CA TYR A 406 -5.13 -19.39 27.38
C TYR A 406 -4.88 -20.32 26.22
N ALA A 407 -4.88 -21.61 26.45
CA ALA A 407 -4.60 -22.64 25.49
C ALA A 407 -5.72 -23.68 25.43
N SER A 408 -5.86 -24.36 24.30
CA SER A 408 -6.64 -25.59 24.24
C SER A 408 -5.99 -26.67 25.11
N LYS A 409 -6.76 -27.67 25.50
CA LYS A 409 -6.20 -28.82 26.22
C LYS A 409 -5.08 -29.51 25.43
N GLU A 410 -5.25 -29.65 24.14
CA GLU A 410 -4.27 -30.25 23.23
C GLU A 410 -2.97 -29.43 23.18
N ASP A 411 -3.07 -28.08 23.02
CA ASP A 411 -1.90 -27.21 23.02
C ASP A 411 -1.15 -27.25 24.36
N ALA A 412 -1.88 -27.28 25.47
CA ALA A 412 -1.28 -27.37 26.79
C ALA A 412 -0.49 -28.69 26.98
N GLU A 413 -1.06 -29.83 26.57
CA GLU A 413 -0.39 -31.11 26.61
C GLU A 413 0.86 -31.14 25.68
N LEU A 414 0.81 -30.51 24.52
CA LEU A 414 1.94 -30.41 23.60
C LEU A 414 3.07 -29.53 24.14
N LEU A 415 2.75 -28.48 24.88
CA LEU A 415 3.75 -27.59 25.50
C LEU A 415 4.61 -28.26 26.55
N LEU A 416 4.15 -29.39 27.14
CA LEU A 416 4.93 -30.22 28.07
C LEU A 416 5.91 -31.16 27.34
N GLN A 417 5.84 -31.22 26.01
CA GLN A 417 6.73 -32.05 25.22
C GLN A 417 7.89 -31.22 24.64
N PRO A 418 9.08 -31.81 24.45
CA PRO A 418 10.18 -31.12 23.79
C PRO A 418 9.79 -30.71 22.37
N VAL A 419 9.79 -29.44 22.09
CA VAL A 419 9.55 -28.91 20.73
C VAL A 419 10.89 -28.73 20.03
N LEU A 420 11.03 -29.30 18.83
CA LEU A 420 12.19 -29.06 17.98
C LEU A 420 12.25 -27.58 17.59
N GLU A 421 13.40 -26.95 17.79
CA GLU A 421 13.63 -25.60 17.32
C GLU A 421 13.60 -25.58 15.79
N ASP A 422 12.64 -24.84 15.24
CA ASP A 422 12.65 -24.49 13.82
C ASP A 422 13.58 -23.29 13.63
N ARG A 423 14.61 -23.46 12.81
CA ARG A 423 15.60 -22.41 12.51
C ARG A 423 15.45 -21.85 11.09
N LYS A 424 14.36 -22.15 10.40
CA LYS A 424 14.13 -21.65 9.04
C LYS A 424 13.97 -20.12 9.06
N MET A 425 14.60 -19.48 8.10
CA MET A 425 14.40 -18.05 7.88
C MET A 425 13.06 -17.79 7.17
N ARG A 426 12.37 -16.71 7.57
CA ARG A 426 11.08 -16.30 6.98
C ARG A 426 10.99 -14.78 6.91
N ILE A 427 10.48 -14.28 5.79
CA ILE A 427 10.12 -12.88 5.62
C ILE A 427 8.59 -12.81 5.71
N LEU A 428 8.08 -12.18 6.75
CA LEU A 428 6.66 -12.18 7.06
C LEU A 428 6.02 -10.84 6.74
N SER A 429 4.72 -10.84 6.52
CA SER A 429 3.91 -9.63 6.53
C SER A 429 3.78 -9.10 7.95
N GLN A 430 3.75 -7.80 8.14
CA GLN A 430 3.41 -7.20 9.44
C GLN A 430 2.01 -7.61 9.93
N SER A 431 1.08 -7.90 9.01
CA SER A 431 -0.26 -8.38 9.33
C SER A 431 -0.33 -9.87 9.64
N ASP A 432 0.79 -10.60 9.49
CA ASP A 432 0.82 -12.02 9.76
C ASP A 432 0.38 -12.32 11.21
N PRO A 433 -0.54 -13.28 11.43
CA PRO A 433 -1.01 -13.63 12.76
C PRO A 433 0.11 -13.98 13.74
N PHE A 434 1.21 -14.56 13.26
CA PHE A 434 2.39 -14.85 14.08
C PHE A 434 3.05 -13.55 14.57
N CYS A 435 3.21 -12.54 13.71
CA CYS A 435 3.78 -11.25 14.10
C CYS A 435 2.95 -10.54 15.18
N SER A 436 1.62 -10.64 15.12
CA SER A 436 0.74 -9.99 16.10
C SER A 436 0.86 -10.59 17.51
N ARG A 437 1.32 -11.84 17.64
CA ARG A 437 1.54 -12.52 18.93
C ARG A 437 2.82 -12.07 19.61
N PHE A 438 3.84 -11.75 18.81
CA PHE A 438 5.16 -11.31 19.26
C PHE A 438 5.41 -9.84 18.92
N ILE A 439 4.37 -9.04 19.00
CA ILE A 439 4.43 -7.64 18.54
C ILE A 439 5.48 -6.82 19.30
N GLN A 440 5.78 -7.16 20.54
CA GLN A 440 6.79 -6.47 21.33
C GLN A 440 8.18 -6.72 20.75
N GLU A 441 8.54 -7.98 20.51
CA GLU A 441 9.83 -8.38 19.95
C GLU A 441 9.99 -7.84 18.53
N VAL A 442 8.92 -7.91 17.75
CA VAL A 442 8.89 -7.38 16.38
C VAL A 442 9.09 -5.87 16.38
N ARG A 443 8.47 -5.14 17.30
CA ARG A 443 8.58 -3.69 17.41
C ARG A 443 9.96 -3.19 17.81
N LEU A 444 10.74 -3.97 18.53
CA LEU A 444 12.14 -3.64 18.81
C LEU A 444 12.97 -3.48 17.54
N ILE A 445 12.61 -4.21 16.50
CA ILE A 445 13.31 -4.20 15.21
C ILE A 445 12.62 -3.27 14.21
N LEU A 446 11.29 -3.20 14.26
CA LEU A 446 10.51 -2.33 13.39
C LEU A 446 10.58 -0.89 13.90
N LYS A 447 11.12 0.03 13.10
CA LYS A 447 10.86 1.47 13.26
C LYS A 447 9.44 1.79 12.79
N GLN A 448 8.97 3.01 12.98
CA GLN A 448 7.66 3.44 12.46
C GLN A 448 7.53 3.15 10.95
N GLY A 449 6.44 2.52 10.55
CA GLY A 449 6.14 2.24 9.13
C GLY A 449 5.70 0.80 8.87
N TRP A 450 5.41 0.52 7.60
CA TRP A 450 5.05 -0.81 7.12
C TRP A 450 6.29 -1.60 6.76
N TYR A 451 6.73 -2.47 7.66
CA TYR A 451 7.89 -3.34 7.45
C TYR A 451 7.47 -4.79 7.33
N HIS A 452 8.29 -5.55 6.61
CA HIS A 452 8.25 -7.00 6.62
C HIS A 452 9.34 -7.49 7.58
N PRO A 453 8.97 -8.00 8.76
CA PRO A 453 9.94 -8.55 9.69
C PRO A 453 10.57 -9.82 9.12
N VAL A 454 11.86 -9.97 9.38
CA VAL A 454 12.63 -11.16 9.03
C VAL A 454 12.88 -11.96 10.30
N PHE A 455 12.43 -13.21 10.30
CA PHE A 455 12.58 -14.13 11.43
C PHE A 455 13.57 -15.24 11.10
N LYS A 456 14.38 -15.62 12.08
CA LYS A 456 15.14 -16.88 12.12
C LYS A 456 14.53 -17.76 13.19
N GLY A 457 13.75 -18.75 12.81
CA GLY A 457 12.88 -19.45 13.75
C GLY A 457 11.92 -18.48 14.42
N VAL A 458 11.97 -18.36 15.75
CA VAL A 458 11.15 -17.42 16.54
C VAL A 458 11.82 -16.06 16.75
N ASP A 459 13.09 -15.93 16.41
CA ASP A 459 13.85 -14.70 16.64
C ASP A 459 13.65 -13.71 15.47
N PRO A 460 13.13 -12.52 15.73
CA PRO A 460 13.12 -11.46 14.73
C PRO A 460 14.54 -10.89 14.62
N ILE A 461 15.15 -11.06 13.44
CA ILE A 461 16.56 -10.71 13.19
C ILE A 461 16.72 -9.48 12.29
N GLY A 462 15.67 -9.06 11.62
CA GLY A 462 15.75 -7.94 10.69
C GLY A 462 14.39 -7.51 10.14
N ARG A 463 14.44 -6.62 9.15
CA ARG A 463 13.24 -6.05 8.53
C ARG A 463 13.52 -5.63 7.09
N ILE A 464 12.46 -5.59 6.30
CA ILE A 464 12.47 -5.03 4.95
C ILE A 464 11.35 -4.00 4.85
N LEU A 465 11.68 -2.79 4.44
CA LEU A 465 10.70 -1.75 4.10
C LEU A 465 10.47 -1.76 2.60
N MET A 466 9.34 -2.32 2.18
CA MET A 466 9.00 -2.45 0.76
C MET A 466 7.53 -2.20 0.49
N PHE A 467 7.25 -1.65 -0.69
CA PHE A 467 5.90 -1.32 -1.17
C PHE A 467 5.77 -1.66 -2.64
N VAL A 468 4.59 -2.09 -3.05
CA VAL A 468 4.24 -2.13 -4.47
C VAL A 468 3.77 -0.73 -4.85
N VAL A 469 4.52 -0.08 -5.72
CA VAL A 469 4.23 1.28 -6.22
C VAL A 469 4.01 1.17 -7.71
N ASN A 470 2.82 1.52 -8.18
CA ASN A 470 2.42 1.23 -9.55
C ASN A 470 2.61 -0.27 -9.84
N ASP A 471 3.48 -0.65 -10.77
CA ASP A 471 3.72 -2.06 -11.13
C ASP A 471 5.17 -2.50 -10.84
N TYR A 472 5.81 -1.91 -9.83
CA TYR A 472 7.13 -2.34 -9.36
C TYR A 472 7.20 -2.42 -7.84
N LEU A 473 8.21 -3.13 -7.33
CA LEU A 473 8.50 -3.26 -5.91
C LEU A 473 9.54 -2.22 -5.51
N GLU A 474 9.14 -1.23 -4.76
CA GLU A 474 10.05 -0.26 -4.17
C GLU A 474 10.52 -0.76 -2.81
N ILE A 475 11.83 -1.00 -2.68
CA ILE A 475 12.49 -1.45 -1.46
C ILE A 475 13.30 -0.29 -0.91
N LYS A 476 12.75 0.36 0.12
CA LYS A 476 13.39 1.54 0.73
C LYS A 476 14.59 1.16 1.57
N ASP A 477 14.52 0.04 2.29
CA ASP A 477 15.59 -0.41 3.16
C ASP A 477 15.49 -1.93 3.41
N ILE A 478 16.62 -2.61 3.40
CA ILE A 478 16.80 -3.97 3.91
C ILE A 478 17.71 -3.86 5.12
N ASN A 479 17.23 -4.20 6.30
CA ASN A 479 18.02 -4.19 7.52
C ASN A 479 18.16 -5.59 8.07
N ILE A 480 19.36 -6.16 7.97
CA ILE A 480 19.68 -7.52 8.41
C ILE A 480 21.13 -7.64 8.85
N PRO A 481 21.45 -8.38 9.94
CA PRO A 481 22.82 -8.59 10.35
C PRO A 481 23.64 -9.35 9.31
N HIS A 482 24.91 -9.01 9.15
CA HIS A 482 25.82 -9.62 8.17
C HIS A 482 25.94 -11.15 8.33
N SER A 483 25.83 -11.68 9.54
CA SER A 483 25.90 -13.13 9.82
C SER A 483 24.76 -13.96 9.21
N TYR A 484 23.70 -13.31 8.73
CA TYR A 484 22.53 -13.98 8.14
C TYR A 484 22.38 -13.74 6.64
N LEU A 485 23.31 -13.06 5.99
CA LEU A 485 23.17 -12.60 4.60
C LEU A 485 23.00 -13.75 3.59
N ASP A 486 23.77 -14.82 3.73
CA ASP A 486 23.72 -15.97 2.80
C ASP A 486 22.33 -16.63 2.82
N GLU A 487 21.81 -16.89 4.00
CA GLU A 487 20.49 -17.48 4.18
C GLU A 487 19.35 -16.52 3.79
N PHE A 488 19.54 -15.23 4.10
CA PHE A 488 18.61 -14.18 3.70
C PHE A 488 18.46 -14.09 2.19
N LYS A 489 19.56 -14.21 1.46
CA LYS A 489 19.59 -14.19 -0.01
C LYS A 489 18.61 -15.19 -0.61
N GLU A 490 18.62 -16.45 -0.17
CA GLU A 490 17.73 -17.49 -0.68
C GLU A 490 16.25 -17.16 -0.39
N THR A 491 15.95 -16.79 0.86
CA THR A 491 14.57 -16.46 1.28
C THR A 491 14.04 -15.20 0.58
N PHE A 492 14.90 -14.22 0.36
CA PHE A 492 14.53 -12.98 -0.30
C PHE A 492 14.34 -13.17 -1.81
N ASP A 493 15.17 -14.00 -2.43
CA ASP A 493 15.00 -14.36 -3.84
C ASP A 493 13.66 -15.08 -4.08
N GLU A 494 13.29 -16.02 -3.22
CA GLU A 494 11.98 -16.68 -3.27
C GLU A 494 10.82 -15.68 -3.17
N LEU A 495 10.94 -14.70 -2.29
CA LEU A 495 9.93 -13.63 -2.16
C LEU A 495 9.84 -12.79 -3.44
N LEU A 496 10.97 -12.38 -4.02
CA LEU A 496 10.99 -11.56 -5.24
C LEU A 496 10.43 -12.33 -6.44
N VAL A 497 10.69 -13.63 -6.55
CA VAL A 497 10.09 -14.49 -7.57
C VAL A 497 8.56 -14.51 -7.45
N ASN A 498 8.02 -14.53 -6.23
CA ASN A 498 6.58 -14.45 -6.00
C ASN A 498 5.97 -13.10 -6.41
N TYR A 499 6.69 -12.01 -6.22
CA TYR A 499 6.26 -10.70 -6.74
C TYR A 499 6.27 -10.66 -8.26
N ARG A 500 7.26 -11.28 -8.91
CA ARG A 500 7.32 -11.42 -10.37
C ARG A 500 6.10 -12.15 -10.93
N ASP A 501 5.62 -13.20 -10.28
CA ASP A 501 4.40 -13.92 -10.67
C ASP A 501 3.13 -13.03 -10.65
N ARG A 502 3.21 -11.84 -10.06
CA ARG A 502 2.17 -10.81 -10.08
C ARG A 502 2.39 -9.71 -11.10
N LEU A 503 3.36 -9.92 -11.99
CA LEU A 503 3.77 -8.91 -12.94
C LEU A 503 4.47 -7.69 -12.30
N VAL A 504 4.91 -7.84 -11.04
CA VAL A 504 5.80 -6.91 -10.34
C VAL A 504 7.21 -7.48 -10.46
N ASP A 505 7.72 -7.48 -11.68
CA ASP A 505 9.00 -8.10 -12.06
C ASP A 505 10.20 -7.18 -11.84
N VAL A 506 9.95 -5.89 -11.68
CA VAL A 506 10.99 -4.90 -11.41
C VAL A 506 11.02 -4.56 -9.92
N SER A 507 12.19 -4.60 -9.32
CA SER A 507 12.44 -4.19 -7.95
C SER A 507 13.51 -3.10 -7.90
N VAL A 508 13.29 -2.06 -7.10
CA VAL A 508 14.22 -0.95 -6.89
C VAL A 508 14.65 -0.91 -5.46
N LEU A 509 15.95 -0.95 -5.20
CA LEU A 509 16.53 -0.89 -3.86
C LEU A 509 17.24 0.44 -3.66
N HIS A 510 16.99 1.10 -2.52
CA HIS A 510 17.56 2.41 -2.17
C HIS A 510 18.62 2.32 -1.07
N ALA A 511 18.41 1.50 -0.04
CA ALA A 511 19.31 1.39 1.09
C ALA A 511 19.45 -0.05 1.60
N PHE A 512 20.60 -0.33 2.21
CA PHE A 512 20.88 -1.58 2.92
C PHE A 512 21.47 -1.25 4.29
N ASN A 513 20.88 -1.79 5.37
CA ASN A 513 21.19 -1.44 6.75
C ASN A 513 21.18 0.11 7.02
N SER A 514 20.21 0.78 6.39
CA SER A 514 20.05 2.23 6.42
C SER A 514 21.22 3.03 5.78
N ILE A 515 22.12 2.35 5.07
CA ILE A 515 23.18 2.95 4.26
C ILE A 515 22.68 2.99 2.80
N PRO A 516 22.75 4.14 2.11
CA PRO A 516 22.44 4.19 0.69
C PRO A 516 23.25 3.16 -0.09
N VAL A 517 22.64 2.50 -1.07
CA VAL A 517 23.28 1.35 -1.76
C VAL A 517 24.61 1.68 -2.43
N HIS A 518 24.78 2.94 -2.87
CA HIS A 518 26.05 3.42 -3.47
C HIS A 518 27.19 3.59 -2.45
N ASP A 519 26.86 3.73 -1.15
CA ASP A 519 27.82 3.85 -0.05
C ASP A 519 28.13 2.51 0.64
N CYS A 520 27.46 1.43 0.21
CA CYS A 520 27.69 0.09 0.76
C CYS A 520 29.07 -0.46 0.41
N ASP A 521 29.61 -1.27 1.31
CA ASP A 521 30.88 -1.97 1.09
C ASP A 521 30.81 -2.99 -0.05
N GLU A 522 31.98 -3.44 -0.54
CA GLU A 522 32.10 -4.38 -1.67
C GLU A 522 31.40 -5.71 -1.40
N ASN A 523 31.32 -6.19 -0.15
CA ASN A 523 30.64 -7.44 0.19
C ASN A 523 29.14 -7.34 -0.01
N ILE A 524 28.54 -6.24 0.47
CA ILE A 524 27.11 -5.98 0.27
C ILE A 524 26.81 -5.79 -1.21
N GLN A 525 27.63 -5.00 -1.94
CA GLN A 525 27.47 -4.82 -3.38
C GLN A 525 27.54 -6.14 -4.14
N LYS A 526 28.46 -7.04 -3.76
CA LYS A 526 28.54 -8.38 -4.32
C LYS A 526 27.27 -9.20 -4.07
N ILE A 527 26.74 -9.19 -2.84
CA ILE A 527 25.49 -9.90 -2.49
C ILE A 527 24.31 -9.33 -3.28
N LEU A 528 24.23 -8.01 -3.41
CA LEU A 528 23.19 -7.38 -4.23
C LEU A 528 23.29 -7.77 -5.70
N ALA A 529 24.51 -7.85 -6.25
CA ALA A 529 24.74 -8.32 -7.61
C ALA A 529 24.34 -9.81 -7.79
N GLU A 530 24.65 -10.65 -6.80
CA GLU A 530 24.25 -12.06 -6.79
C GLU A 530 22.71 -12.24 -6.68
N LEU A 531 22.02 -11.30 -6.02
CA LEU A 531 20.57 -11.19 -6.01
C LEU A 531 20.00 -10.65 -7.33
N GLY A 532 20.86 -10.29 -8.27
CA GLY A 532 20.47 -9.76 -9.59
C GLY A 532 20.17 -8.27 -9.61
N PHE A 533 20.57 -7.52 -8.57
CA PHE A 533 20.47 -6.07 -8.58
C PHE A 533 21.65 -5.46 -9.32
N ILE A 534 21.38 -4.51 -10.19
CA ILE A 534 22.35 -3.76 -11.00
C ILE A 534 22.25 -2.29 -10.63
N SER A 535 23.40 -1.63 -10.47
CA SER A 535 23.45 -0.18 -10.22
C SER A 535 22.87 0.59 -11.42
N MET A 536 22.04 1.58 -11.15
CA MET A 536 21.62 2.54 -12.17
C MET A 536 22.75 3.53 -12.48
N GLY A 537 22.63 4.22 -13.63
CA GLY A 537 23.63 5.19 -14.08
C GLY A 537 23.86 6.38 -13.12
N ASP A 538 22.89 6.69 -12.26
CA ASP A 538 23.01 7.69 -11.17
C ASP A 538 23.76 7.15 -9.95
N GLY A 539 23.96 5.85 -9.83
CA GLY A 539 24.56 5.20 -8.68
C GLY A 539 23.69 5.19 -7.41
N GLU A 540 22.61 5.95 -7.36
CA GLU A 540 21.78 6.13 -6.16
C GLU A 540 20.83 4.98 -5.91
N ARG A 541 20.57 4.13 -6.91
CA ARG A 541 19.59 3.06 -6.87
C ARG A 541 20.12 1.80 -7.53
N TYR A 542 19.68 0.67 -7.04
CA TYR A 542 19.95 -0.64 -7.60
C TYR A 542 18.64 -1.27 -8.09
N ILE A 543 18.65 -1.83 -9.30
CA ILE A 543 17.48 -2.40 -9.95
C ILE A 543 17.66 -3.87 -10.19
N ARG A 544 16.61 -4.64 -9.96
CA ARG A 544 16.48 -6.03 -10.35
C ARG A 544 15.29 -6.20 -11.30
N GLY A 545 15.49 -6.88 -12.41
CA GLY A 545 14.47 -7.08 -13.44
C GLY A 545 14.25 -5.84 -14.31
N GLY A 546 13.55 -6.02 -15.43
CA GLY A 546 13.32 -4.98 -16.42
C GLY A 546 14.55 -4.65 -17.27
N VAL A 547 14.38 -3.70 -18.18
CA VAL A 547 15.45 -3.19 -19.05
C VAL A 547 16.14 -2.01 -18.37
N VAL A 548 17.47 -2.03 -18.31
CA VAL A 548 18.30 -1.01 -17.63
C VAL A 548 19.19 -0.30 -18.63
N GLU A 549 18.67 0.04 -19.80
CA GLU A 549 19.34 0.93 -20.77
C GLU A 549 18.48 2.17 -20.98
N PRO A 550 18.52 3.13 -20.03
CA PRO A 550 17.72 4.32 -20.17
C PRO A 550 18.19 5.16 -21.37
N ARG A 551 17.23 5.71 -22.08
CA ARG A 551 17.46 6.67 -23.17
C ARG A 551 17.31 8.08 -22.63
N SER A 552 18.05 9.01 -23.19
CA SER A 552 17.88 10.42 -22.80
C SER A 552 16.45 10.89 -23.13
N ARG A 553 15.92 11.80 -22.31
CA ARG A 553 14.60 12.40 -22.59
C ARG A 553 14.52 13.03 -23.99
N GLN A 554 15.61 13.62 -24.45
CA GLN A 554 15.70 14.18 -25.82
C GLN A 554 15.49 13.10 -26.88
N GLU A 555 16.13 11.94 -26.75
CA GLU A 555 15.95 10.83 -27.67
C GLU A 555 14.51 10.32 -27.67
N VAL A 556 13.91 10.12 -26.49
CA VAL A 556 12.51 9.68 -26.37
C VAL A 556 11.56 10.72 -26.99
N ASN A 557 11.78 12.01 -26.73
CA ASN A 557 10.96 13.08 -27.33
C ASN A 557 11.13 13.13 -28.86
N ARG A 558 12.34 12.92 -29.38
CA ARG A 558 12.60 12.84 -30.84
C ARG A 558 11.78 11.73 -31.47
N MET A 559 11.80 10.55 -30.91
CA MET A 559 10.99 9.42 -31.37
C MET A 559 9.50 9.71 -31.28
N LEU A 560 9.07 10.29 -30.16
CA LEU A 560 7.68 10.67 -29.94
C LEU A 560 7.20 11.64 -31.04
N PHE A 561 8.00 12.67 -31.35
CA PHE A 561 7.68 13.60 -32.44
C PHE A 561 7.70 12.93 -33.82
N TYR A 562 8.62 11.98 -34.05
CA TYR A 562 8.66 11.20 -35.28
C TYR A 562 7.39 10.33 -35.42
N ASN A 563 7.02 9.58 -34.42
CA ASN A 563 5.83 8.71 -34.44
C ASN A 563 4.54 9.51 -34.63
N HIS A 564 4.45 10.65 -33.94
CA HIS A 564 3.30 11.56 -34.04
C HIS A 564 3.35 12.50 -35.30
N ARG A 565 4.26 12.27 -36.25
CA ARG A 565 4.40 13.04 -37.47
C ARG A 565 4.68 14.54 -37.27
N LEU A 566 5.24 14.91 -36.12
CA LEU A 566 5.70 16.28 -35.84
C LEU A 566 7.16 16.49 -36.26
N HIS A 567 7.91 15.42 -36.47
CA HIS A 567 9.28 15.46 -36.98
C HIS A 567 9.29 15.78 -38.46
N GLN A 568 10.18 16.66 -38.91
CA GLN A 568 10.25 17.12 -40.35
C GLN A 568 10.34 15.98 -41.37
N ASN A 569 11.03 14.88 -41.04
CA ASN A 569 11.20 13.74 -41.94
C ASN A 569 10.04 12.71 -41.85
N SER A 570 9.06 12.94 -41.01
CA SER A 570 7.90 12.04 -40.82
C SER A 570 6.56 12.70 -41.11
N ARG A 571 6.56 14.01 -41.44
CA ARG A 571 5.35 14.73 -41.83
C ARG A 571 4.71 14.13 -43.07
N HIS A 572 3.40 14.20 -43.11
CA HIS A 572 2.68 13.78 -44.31
C HIS A 572 2.83 14.79 -45.42
N GLU A 573 3.01 14.31 -46.66
CA GLU A 573 3.10 15.14 -47.85
C GLU A 573 1.82 15.97 -48.06
N ASN A 574 0.68 15.43 -47.62
CA ASN A 574 -0.60 16.10 -47.77
C ASN A 574 -1.54 15.77 -46.63
N GLU A 575 -2.62 16.55 -46.54
CA GLU A 575 -3.61 16.48 -45.47
C GLU A 575 -4.43 15.19 -45.48
N THR A 576 -4.67 14.60 -46.65
CA THR A 576 -5.44 13.37 -46.83
C THR A 576 -4.76 12.21 -46.08
N LEU A 577 -3.44 12.06 -46.28
CA LEU A 577 -2.66 11.05 -45.57
C LEU A 577 -2.66 11.27 -44.06
N ALA A 578 -2.63 12.54 -43.60
CA ALA A 578 -2.71 12.84 -42.19
C ALA A 578 -4.06 12.43 -41.61
N LEU A 579 -5.17 12.65 -42.32
CA LEU A 579 -6.52 12.27 -41.86
C LEU A 579 -6.80 10.76 -41.93
N GLU A 580 -6.09 10.02 -42.77
CA GLU A 580 -6.20 8.56 -42.83
C GLU A 580 -5.60 7.88 -41.62
N THR A 581 -4.64 8.52 -40.97
CA THR A 581 -3.89 7.97 -39.82
C THR A 581 -4.35 8.53 -38.46
N MET A 582 -5.14 9.61 -38.46
CA MET A 582 -5.53 10.29 -37.21
C MET A 582 -7.04 10.33 -37.02
N ASP A 583 -7.46 9.83 -35.88
CA ASP A 583 -8.78 10.11 -35.28
C ASP A 583 -8.59 11.14 -34.15
N GLU A 584 -9.53 11.84 -33.67
CA GLU A 584 -9.45 12.77 -32.53
C GLU A 584 -8.73 14.11 -32.76
N LEU A 585 -8.85 14.70 -33.94
CA LEU A 585 -8.34 16.05 -34.20
C LEU A 585 -9.27 17.15 -33.63
N ARG A 586 -8.72 18.09 -32.87
CA ARG A 586 -9.50 19.15 -32.23
C ARG A 586 -9.61 20.42 -33.08
N ASP A 587 -8.54 20.81 -33.72
CA ASP A 587 -8.47 22.02 -34.54
C ASP A 587 -7.37 21.95 -35.64
N ASP A 588 -7.27 23.05 -36.39
CA ASP A 588 -6.28 23.19 -37.48
C ASP A 588 -4.83 23.13 -36.97
N PHE A 589 -4.54 23.54 -35.72
CA PHE A 589 -3.18 23.57 -35.19
C PHE A 589 -2.57 22.17 -35.10
N ALA A 590 -3.35 21.19 -34.58
CA ALA A 590 -2.89 19.82 -34.42
C ALA A 590 -2.63 19.18 -35.80
N LEU A 591 -3.43 19.50 -36.81
CA LEU A 591 -3.27 18.97 -38.14
C LEU A 591 -2.08 19.62 -38.92
N ARG A 592 -1.96 20.94 -38.83
CA ARG A 592 -0.89 21.71 -39.51
C ARG A 592 0.52 21.25 -39.10
N GLY A 593 0.72 21.01 -37.81
CA GLY A 593 2.00 20.50 -37.33
C GLY A 593 2.47 19.20 -37.98
N ARG A 594 1.53 18.41 -38.55
CA ARG A 594 1.79 17.08 -39.14
C ARG A 594 1.85 17.03 -40.68
N CYS A 595 1.59 18.15 -41.35
CA CYS A 595 1.62 18.25 -42.80
C CYS A 595 2.76 19.16 -43.24
N GLU A 596 3.31 18.89 -44.43
CA GLU A 596 4.28 19.76 -45.06
C GLU A 596 3.66 21.06 -45.60
N MET A 597 2.36 21.05 -45.88
CA MET A 597 1.62 22.18 -46.45
C MET A 597 1.16 23.20 -45.43
N PHE A 598 1.35 24.46 -45.69
CA PHE A 598 1.08 25.60 -44.78
C PHE A 598 -0.40 25.99 -44.64
N ARG A 599 -1.30 25.55 -45.49
CA ARG A 599 -2.71 25.96 -45.50
C ARG A 599 -3.63 24.76 -45.32
N VAL A 600 -3.85 24.37 -44.07
CA VAL A 600 -4.77 23.31 -43.73
C VAL A 600 -6.06 23.90 -43.14
N ASN A 601 -7.19 23.42 -43.63
CA ASN A 601 -8.52 23.75 -43.07
C ASN A 601 -9.27 22.47 -42.73
N LEU A 602 -9.23 22.09 -41.48
CA LEU A 602 -9.87 20.86 -40.97
C LEU A 602 -11.37 20.78 -41.28
N LYS A 603 -12.07 21.92 -41.29
CA LYS A 603 -13.50 21.96 -41.62
C LYS A 603 -13.79 21.67 -43.10
N ALA A 604 -12.96 22.18 -44.01
CA ALA A 604 -13.07 21.86 -45.45
C ALA A 604 -12.77 20.37 -45.68
N MET A 605 -11.77 19.85 -44.99
CA MET A 605 -11.39 18.45 -45.13
C MET A 605 -12.40 17.50 -44.50
N ALA A 606 -13.03 17.88 -43.38
CA ALA A 606 -14.14 17.14 -42.80
C ALA A 606 -15.26 16.89 -43.83
N ALA A 607 -15.52 17.87 -44.70
CA ALA A 607 -16.46 17.70 -45.81
C ALA A 607 -15.99 16.67 -46.84
N ALA A 608 -14.73 16.75 -47.28
CA ALA A 608 -14.16 15.86 -48.29
C ALA A 608 -14.06 14.40 -47.79
N HIS A 609 -13.73 14.19 -46.52
CA HIS A 609 -13.48 12.86 -45.92
C HIS A 609 -14.63 12.35 -45.04
N GLN A 610 -15.80 13.00 -45.07
CA GLN A 610 -16.98 12.61 -44.30
C GLN A 610 -16.75 12.50 -42.79
N LEU A 611 -15.85 13.32 -42.25
CA LEU A 611 -15.58 13.36 -40.83
C LEU A 611 -16.79 13.95 -40.07
N SER A 612 -16.95 13.50 -38.86
CA SER A 612 -17.96 14.02 -37.91
C SER A 612 -17.28 14.54 -36.66
N GLN A 613 -17.92 15.46 -35.98
CA GLN A 613 -17.49 15.96 -34.67
C GLN A 613 -18.26 15.26 -33.57
N GLY A 614 -17.55 14.65 -32.64
CA GLY A 614 -18.11 13.95 -31.50
C GLY A 614 -17.23 14.09 -30.27
N THR A 615 -17.66 13.48 -29.16
CA THR A 615 -16.93 13.57 -27.90
C THR A 615 -16.03 12.35 -27.71
N ASN A 616 -14.72 12.57 -27.47
CA ASN A 616 -13.79 11.50 -27.14
C ASN A 616 -13.91 11.04 -25.67
N LEU A 617 -13.19 9.98 -25.27
CA LEU A 617 -13.25 9.40 -23.90
C LEU A 617 -12.87 10.39 -22.78
N ARG A 618 -12.13 11.46 -23.12
CA ARG A 618 -11.75 12.53 -22.20
C ARG A 618 -12.77 13.67 -22.12
N GLY A 619 -13.86 13.59 -22.88
CA GLY A 619 -14.92 14.60 -22.88
C GLY A 619 -14.67 15.80 -23.79
N HIS A 620 -13.65 15.72 -24.67
CA HIS A 620 -13.34 16.78 -25.66
C HIS A 620 -14.07 16.54 -26.96
N LEU A 621 -14.54 17.62 -27.59
CA LEU A 621 -15.05 17.58 -28.95
C LEU A 621 -13.88 17.43 -29.93
N VAL A 622 -13.95 16.38 -30.76
CA VAL A 622 -12.92 16.02 -31.73
C VAL A 622 -13.54 15.66 -33.07
N TRP A 623 -12.80 15.83 -34.14
CA TRP A 623 -13.16 15.33 -35.46
C TRP A 623 -12.60 13.92 -35.67
N GLY A 624 -13.43 13.04 -36.22
CA GLY A 624 -13.05 11.66 -36.50
C GLY A 624 -14.04 10.95 -37.39
N ARG A 625 -13.73 9.72 -37.74
CA ARG A 625 -14.61 8.87 -38.57
C ARG A 625 -15.74 8.28 -37.70
N LYS A 626 -16.89 8.00 -38.32
CA LYS A 626 -18.05 7.43 -37.60
C LYS A 626 -17.67 6.13 -36.83
N LYS A 627 -16.92 5.23 -37.44
CA LYS A 627 -16.46 3.96 -36.83
C LYS A 627 -15.68 4.19 -35.52
N HIS A 628 -14.88 5.25 -35.45
CA HIS A 628 -14.18 5.62 -34.23
C HIS A 628 -15.17 5.95 -33.10
N PHE A 629 -16.20 6.75 -33.37
CA PHE A 629 -17.22 7.08 -32.38
C PHE A 629 -18.09 5.89 -31.95
N GLU A 630 -18.38 4.95 -32.87
CA GLU A 630 -19.04 3.67 -32.57
C GLU A 630 -18.21 2.87 -31.55
N ARG A 631 -16.89 2.80 -31.75
CA ARG A 631 -15.94 2.17 -30.81
C ARG A 631 -15.94 2.89 -29.44
N LEU A 632 -15.87 4.22 -29.42
CA LEU A 632 -15.88 5.01 -28.19
C LEU A 632 -17.20 4.86 -27.40
N LEU A 633 -18.34 4.82 -28.08
CA LEU A 633 -19.64 4.61 -27.43
C LEU A 633 -19.72 3.21 -26.82
N THR A 634 -19.22 2.19 -27.53
CA THR A 634 -19.15 0.82 -26.99
C THR A 634 -18.28 0.72 -25.75
N ILE A 635 -17.11 1.39 -25.75
CA ILE A 635 -16.19 1.43 -24.61
C ILE A 635 -16.85 2.09 -23.37
N ARG A 636 -17.62 3.17 -23.58
CA ARG A 636 -18.34 3.84 -22.49
C ARG A 636 -19.43 2.97 -21.88
N ASN A 637 -19.99 2.05 -22.66
CA ASN A 637 -21.08 1.16 -22.24
C ASN A 637 -22.28 1.92 -21.61
N LEU A 638 -22.62 3.07 -22.21
CA LEU A 638 -23.73 3.91 -21.79
C LEU A 638 -25.00 3.49 -22.53
N GLN A 639 -26.09 3.32 -21.80
CA GLN A 639 -27.42 3.13 -22.38
C GLN A 639 -28.11 4.49 -22.51
N SER A 640 -28.87 4.68 -23.57
CA SER A 640 -29.77 5.82 -23.71
C SER A 640 -30.98 5.65 -22.76
N ASN A 641 -31.46 6.75 -22.19
CA ASN A 641 -32.72 6.74 -21.42
C ASN A 641 -33.91 6.64 -22.37
N GLU A 642 -35.07 6.21 -21.88
CA GLU A 642 -36.32 6.16 -22.68
C GLU A 642 -36.68 7.53 -23.28
N ASP A 643 -36.51 8.62 -22.52
CA ASP A 643 -36.74 9.98 -22.98
C ASP A 643 -35.81 10.44 -24.11
N ASP A 644 -34.60 9.83 -24.21
CA ASP A 644 -33.62 10.13 -25.24
C ASP A 644 -33.90 9.39 -26.55
N GLU A 645 -34.63 8.26 -26.50
CA GLU A 645 -34.82 7.39 -27.65
C GLU A 645 -35.65 8.08 -28.76
N ASP A 646 -36.65 8.92 -28.43
CA ASP A 646 -37.42 9.68 -29.39
C ASP A 646 -36.53 10.66 -30.16
N ILE A 647 -35.57 11.31 -29.47
CA ILE A 647 -34.60 12.20 -30.09
C ILE A 647 -33.67 11.45 -31.01
N LEU A 648 -33.17 10.32 -30.54
CA LEU A 648 -32.27 9.45 -31.31
C LEU A 648 -32.99 8.86 -32.53
N GLN A 649 -34.27 8.45 -32.40
CA GLN A 649 -35.06 7.96 -33.51
C GLN A 649 -35.25 9.04 -34.57
N PHE A 650 -35.58 10.28 -34.15
CA PHE A 650 -35.67 11.42 -35.09
C PHE A 650 -34.37 11.59 -35.90
N PHE A 651 -33.19 11.60 -35.24
CA PHE A 651 -31.91 11.79 -35.91
C PHE A 651 -31.37 10.56 -36.66
N ARG A 652 -32.01 9.39 -36.52
CA ARG A 652 -31.80 8.25 -37.44
C ARG A 652 -32.41 8.51 -38.81
N GLU A 653 -33.56 9.20 -38.82
CA GLU A 653 -34.34 9.47 -40.05
C GLU A 653 -34.00 10.84 -40.66
N HIS A 654 -33.77 11.84 -39.82
CA HIS A 654 -33.58 13.23 -40.23
C HIS A 654 -32.34 13.83 -39.58
N HIS A 655 -31.42 14.34 -40.38
CA HIS A 655 -30.14 14.89 -39.85
C HIS A 655 -30.18 16.38 -39.56
N ASP A 656 -31.23 17.10 -40.01
CA ASP A 656 -31.32 18.54 -39.89
C ASP A 656 -31.91 18.96 -38.53
N PRO A 657 -31.11 19.67 -37.68
CA PRO A 657 -31.64 20.23 -36.42
C PRO A 657 -32.74 21.29 -36.61
N GLY A 658 -32.80 21.95 -37.78
CA GLY A 658 -33.85 22.91 -38.08
C GLY A 658 -35.22 22.26 -38.13
N ILE A 659 -35.38 21.12 -38.80
CA ILE A 659 -36.62 20.37 -38.87
C ILE A 659 -37.06 19.88 -37.47
N PHE A 660 -36.11 19.47 -36.62
CA PHE A 660 -36.44 19.11 -35.23
C PHE A 660 -36.99 20.28 -34.43
N MET A 661 -36.29 21.43 -34.52
CA MET A 661 -36.71 22.66 -33.80
C MET A 661 -38.06 23.17 -34.24
N GLU A 662 -38.38 23.16 -35.55
CA GLU A 662 -39.67 23.52 -36.09
C GLU A 662 -40.79 22.57 -35.64
N ARG A 663 -40.56 21.26 -35.70
CA ARG A 663 -41.53 20.24 -35.29
C ARG A 663 -41.91 20.35 -33.80
N HIS A 664 -40.94 20.72 -32.94
CA HIS A 664 -41.15 20.85 -31.49
C HIS A 664 -41.33 22.30 -31.01
N ALA A 665 -41.47 23.28 -31.93
CA ALA A 665 -41.57 24.71 -31.64
C ALA A 665 -40.50 25.23 -30.66
N MET A 666 -39.26 24.74 -30.80
CA MET A 666 -38.20 24.91 -29.84
C MET A 666 -37.19 25.97 -30.30
N LYS A 667 -36.71 26.79 -29.33
CA LYS A 667 -35.61 27.73 -29.57
C LYS A 667 -34.25 27.06 -29.62
N ARG A 668 -33.29 27.64 -30.34
CA ARG A 668 -31.92 27.10 -30.49
C ARG A 668 -31.22 26.88 -29.16
N ALA A 669 -31.47 27.67 -28.14
CA ALA A 669 -30.86 27.51 -26.81
C ALA A 669 -31.45 26.31 -26.06
N GLU A 670 -32.75 26.06 -26.19
CA GLU A 670 -33.44 24.90 -25.59
C GLU A 670 -32.98 23.60 -26.30
N PHE A 671 -32.92 23.63 -27.62
CA PHE A 671 -32.39 22.56 -28.42
C PHE A 671 -30.95 22.16 -27.99
N ARG A 672 -30.06 23.17 -27.85
CA ARG A 672 -28.69 22.88 -27.37
C ARG A 672 -28.64 22.24 -26.01
N LYS A 673 -29.51 22.63 -25.06
CA LYS A 673 -29.61 22.01 -23.74
C LYS A 673 -30.04 20.56 -23.87
N LEU A 674 -31.00 20.29 -24.72
CA LEU A 674 -31.58 18.95 -24.93
C LEU A 674 -30.58 17.97 -25.53
N ILE A 675 -29.84 18.37 -26.59
CA ILE A 675 -28.90 17.46 -27.27
C ILE A 675 -27.53 17.38 -26.62
N SER A 676 -27.15 18.36 -25.78
CA SER A 676 -25.79 18.40 -25.17
C SER A 676 -25.44 17.13 -24.37
N PRO A 677 -26.35 16.53 -23.59
CA PRO A 677 -26.09 15.25 -22.94
C PRO A 677 -25.79 14.12 -23.93
N LEU A 678 -26.56 14.01 -25.03
CA LEU A 678 -26.44 12.98 -26.06
C LEU A 678 -25.14 13.12 -26.87
N VAL A 679 -24.70 14.36 -27.11
CA VAL A 679 -23.39 14.61 -27.73
C VAL A 679 -22.25 14.27 -26.76
N ARG A 680 -22.39 14.59 -25.46
CA ARG A 680 -21.38 14.27 -24.44
C ARG A 680 -21.28 12.76 -24.18
N SER A 681 -22.38 12.06 -24.17
CA SER A 681 -22.40 10.60 -24.03
C SER A 681 -21.87 9.88 -25.26
N GLY A 682 -21.90 10.53 -26.43
CA GLY A 682 -21.44 9.97 -27.72
C GLY A 682 -22.54 9.31 -28.55
N HIS A 683 -23.82 9.38 -28.12
CA HIS A 683 -24.94 8.86 -28.91
C HIS A 683 -25.24 9.69 -30.15
N LEU A 684 -24.90 11.00 -30.14
CA LEU A 684 -24.99 11.91 -31.26
C LEU A 684 -23.61 12.48 -31.65
N ILE A 685 -23.36 12.51 -32.95
CA ILE A 685 -22.23 13.21 -33.57
C ILE A 685 -22.72 14.25 -34.57
N GLN A 686 -21.97 15.34 -34.73
CA GLN A 686 -22.35 16.41 -35.66
C GLN A 686 -21.51 16.30 -36.94
N ASP A 687 -22.14 16.35 -38.11
CA ASP A 687 -21.43 16.39 -39.37
C ASP A 687 -20.91 17.82 -39.67
N TYR A 688 -20.12 17.92 -40.72
CA TYR A 688 -19.51 19.20 -41.13
C TYR A 688 -20.52 20.29 -41.59
N ARG A 689 -21.74 19.90 -41.93
CA ARG A 689 -22.84 20.82 -42.28
C ARG A 689 -23.64 21.26 -41.05
N GLY A 690 -23.34 20.71 -39.90
CA GLY A 690 -24.09 21.02 -38.66
C GLY A 690 -25.27 20.08 -38.40
N GLY A 691 -25.51 19.11 -39.24
CA GLY A 691 -26.47 18.03 -39.03
C GLY A 691 -26.04 17.05 -37.97
N PHE A 692 -27.01 16.36 -37.33
CA PHE A 692 -26.71 15.32 -36.35
C PHE A 692 -26.92 13.91 -36.91
N LYS A 693 -26.05 13.00 -36.45
CA LYS A 693 -26.16 11.56 -36.79
C LYS A 693 -26.09 10.75 -35.52
N THR A 694 -26.90 9.71 -35.44
CA THR A 694 -26.83 8.76 -34.35
C THR A 694 -25.65 7.82 -34.50
N VAL A 695 -25.09 7.46 -33.34
CA VAL A 695 -24.06 6.46 -33.20
C VAL A 695 -24.67 5.25 -32.47
N ALA A 696 -24.43 4.06 -32.98
CA ALA A 696 -24.82 2.82 -32.34
C ALA A 696 -23.56 2.11 -31.80
N PRO A 697 -23.65 1.45 -30.64
CA PRO A 697 -22.55 0.61 -30.19
C PRO A 697 -22.35 -0.57 -31.16
N ILE A 698 -21.11 -1.05 -31.21
CA ILE A 698 -20.78 -2.23 -32.04
C ILE A 698 -21.47 -3.46 -31.45
N SER A 699 -22.36 -4.06 -32.25
CA SER A 699 -23.08 -5.27 -31.85
C SER A 699 -22.23 -6.53 -32.05
N ASN A 700 -22.44 -7.53 -31.21
CA ASN A 700 -21.82 -8.86 -31.30
C ASN A 700 -20.29 -8.92 -31.08
N SER A 701 -19.68 -7.91 -30.49
CA SER A 701 -18.27 -7.94 -30.12
C SER A 701 -18.10 -7.96 -28.61
N ASP A 702 -17.09 -8.67 -28.12
CA ASP A 702 -16.75 -8.64 -26.71
C ASP A 702 -16.26 -7.23 -26.31
N LEU A 703 -16.84 -6.67 -25.28
CA LEU A 703 -16.47 -5.36 -24.78
C LEU A 703 -14.97 -5.29 -24.38
N TRP A 704 -14.46 -6.40 -23.84
CA TRP A 704 -13.07 -6.48 -23.47
C TRP A 704 -12.14 -6.41 -24.70
N ASP A 705 -12.46 -7.15 -25.75
CA ASP A 705 -11.67 -7.12 -26.98
C ASP A 705 -11.62 -5.71 -27.60
N ILE A 706 -12.74 -4.99 -27.57
CA ILE A 706 -12.82 -3.62 -28.07
C ILE A 706 -11.96 -2.69 -27.20
N LYS A 707 -12.04 -2.83 -25.87
CA LYS A 707 -11.24 -2.05 -24.90
C LYS A 707 -9.74 -2.36 -25.05
N SER A 708 -9.38 -3.64 -25.06
CA SER A 708 -7.99 -4.09 -25.21
C SER A 708 -7.38 -3.59 -26.53
N ASN A 709 -8.09 -3.77 -27.64
CA ASN A 709 -7.62 -3.27 -28.93
C ASN A 709 -7.49 -1.74 -28.98
N TYR A 710 -8.39 -0.98 -28.32
CA TYR A 710 -8.27 0.46 -28.21
C TYR A 710 -7.00 0.88 -27.46
N LEU A 711 -6.73 0.24 -26.32
CA LEU A 711 -5.52 0.50 -25.53
C LEU A 711 -4.25 0.08 -26.29
N ARG A 712 -4.31 -1.03 -27.05
CA ARG A 712 -3.20 -1.47 -27.90
C ARG A 712 -2.86 -0.42 -28.97
N ASP A 713 -3.86 0.08 -29.68
CA ASP A 713 -3.67 1.14 -30.67
C ASP A 713 -3.12 2.39 -30.00
N LEU A 714 -3.70 2.81 -28.87
CA LEU A 714 -3.26 3.99 -28.11
C LEU A 714 -1.78 3.87 -27.68
N VAL A 715 -1.39 2.77 -27.06
CA VAL A 715 -0.04 2.59 -26.52
C VAL A 715 0.97 2.45 -27.66
N SER A 716 0.59 1.86 -28.80
CA SER A 716 1.48 1.69 -29.94
C SER A 716 1.95 3.02 -30.58
N GLU A 717 1.24 4.11 -30.33
CA GLU A 717 1.62 5.44 -30.81
C GLU A 717 2.81 6.04 -30.03
N TYR A 718 3.07 5.54 -28.80
CA TYR A 718 4.07 6.11 -27.90
C TYR A 718 5.31 5.21 -27.82
N PRO A 719 6.52 5.76 -28.01
CA PRO A 719 7.76 5.00 -27.89
C PRO A 719 8.01 4.51 -26.48
N VAL A 720 7.72 5.37 -25.50
CA VAL A 720 7.80 5.10 -24.06
C VAL A 720 6.59 5.70 -23.36
N ILE A 721 5.94 4.96 -22.48
CA ILE A 721 4.74 5.41 -21.78
C ILE A 721 4.67 4.83 -20.36
N SER A 722 4.33 5.65 -19.37
CA SER A 722 4.06 5.21 -18.01
C SER A 722 2.58 4.89 -17.80
N LEU A 723 2.26 4.08 -16.79
CA LEU A 723 0.87 3.74 -16.45
C LEU A 723 0.01 5.00 -16.22
N LYS A 724 0.54 5.99 -15.51
CA LYS A 724 -0.13 7.28 -15.27
C LYS A 724 -0.43 8.04 -16.57
N GLN A 725 0.45 7.91 -17.58
CA GLN A 725 0.20 8.51 -18.89
C GLN A 725 -0.88 7.76 -19.66
N VAL A 726 -0.88 6.42 -19.62
CA VAL A 726 -1.94 5.60 -20.22
C VAL A 726 -3.30 5.92 -19.59
N GLU A 727 -3.40 5.97 -18.25
CA GLU A 727 -4.61 6.36 -17.54
C GLU A 727 -5.14 7.74 -17.99
N ARG A 728 -4.25 8.69 -18.16
CA ARG A 728 -4.59 10.05 -18.59
C ARG A 728 -5.04 10.10 -20.05
N LEU A 729 -4.41 9.33 -20.92
CA LEU A 729 -4.73 9.25 -22.34
C LEU A 729 -6.03 8.46 -22.60
N ALA A 730 -6.22 7.34 -21.91
CA ALA A 730 -7.40 6.49 -22.03
C ALA A 730 -8.68 7.11 -21.43
N GLY A 731 -8.53 8.01 -20.43
CA GLY A 731 -9.64 8.70 -19.76
C GLY A 731 -10.42 7.80 -18.79
N SER A 732 -11.55 8.31 -18.27
CA SER A 732 -12.33 7.68 -17.19
C SER A 732 -13.12 6.42 -17.60
N ALA A 733 -13.11 6.04 -18.88
CA ALA A 733 -13.79 4.85 -19.37
C ALA A 733 -13.05 3.54 -19.05
N PHE A 734 -11.81 3.65 -18.58
CA PHE A 734 -10.98 2.54 -18.15
C PHE A 734 -10.67 2.65 -16.66
N SER A 735 -10.65 1.54 -15.97
CA SER A 735 -10.10 1.49 -14.62
C SER A 735 -8.59 1.23 -14.68
N ALA A 736 -7.87 1.60 -13.60
CA ALA A 736 -6.45 1.32 -13.48
C ALA A 736 -6.11 -0.17 -13.64
N GLU A 737 -6.98 -1.07 -13.12
CA GLU A 737 -6.82 -2.52 -13.29
C GLU A 737 -6.94 -2.97 -14.76
N GLU A 738 -7.91 -2.41 -15.55
CA GLU A 738 -8.06 -2.73 -16.97
C GLU A 738 -6.86 -2.32 -17.79
N ILE A 739 -6.31 -1.16 -17.48
CA ILE A 739 -5.10 -0.66 -18.13
C ILE A 739 -3.92 -1.56 -17.76
N SER A 740 -3.75 -1.88 -16.47
CA SER A 740 -2.67 -2.75 -16.00
C SER A 740 -2.75 -4.13 -16.67
N ASP A 741 -3.92 -4.77 -16.71
CA ASP A 741 -4.12 -6.08 -17.34
C ASP A 741 -3.70 -6.08 -18.82
N VAL A 742 -4.08 -5.03 -19.57
CA VAL A 742 -3.70 -4.90 -20.99
C VAL A 742 -2.20 -4.64 -21.18
N MET A 743 -1.60 -3.76 -20.33
CA MET A 743 -0.17 -3.49 -20.39
C MET A 743 0.65 -4.76 -20.14
N HIS A 744 0.23 -5.58 -19.21
CA HIS A 744 0.86 -6.87 -18.91
C HIS A 744 0.66 -7.92 -20.01
N GLU A 745 -0.48 -7.89 -20.69
CA GLU A 745 -0.69 -8.73 -21.87
C GLU A 745 0.33 -8.40 -22.97
N PHE A 746 0.58 -7.11 -23.21
CA PHE A 746 1.58 -6.64 -24.19
C PHE A 746 3.02 -6.92 -23.78
N GLU A 747 3.31 -6.91 -22.50
CA GLU A 747 4.60 -7.34 -21.96
C GLU A 747 4.79 -8.84 -22.13
N SER A 748 3.76 -9.63 -21.87
CA SER A 748 3.80 -11.10 -21.96
C SER A 748 3.93 -11.59 -23.41
N ASP A 749 3.36 -10.89 -24.37
CA ASP A 749 3.47 -11.21 -25.81
C ASP A 749 4.73 -10.62 -26.47
N GLY A 750 5.56 -9.89 -25.70
CA GLY A 750 6.80 -9.28 -26.15
C GLY A 750 6.61 -8.00 -27.00
N THR A 751 5.42 -7.45 -27.07
CA THR A 751 5.14 -6.19 -27.78
C THR A 751 5.78 -5.01 -27.05
N LEU A 752 5.76 -5.04 -25.72
CA LEU A 752 6.34 -4.00 -24.87
C LEU A 752 7.42 -4.58 -23.96
N ILE A 753 8.44 -3.80 -23.71
CA ILE A 753 9.42 -4.02 -22.66
C ILE A 753 9.14 -3.07 -21.49
N LYS A 754 9.44 -3.49 -20.28
CA LYS A 754 9.22 -2.75 -19.05
C LYS A 754 10.54 -2.43 -18.37
N GLY A 755 10.68 -1.23 -17.87
CA GLY A 755 11.88 -0.83 -17.14
C GLY A 755 11.99 0.67 -16.91
N PHE A 756 13.19 1.10 -16.53
CA PHE A 756 13.58 2.51 -16.47
C PHE A 756 14.15 2.88 -17.86
N LEU A 757 13.26 3.29 -18.72
CA LEU A 757 13.57 3.53 -20.15
C LEU A 757 13.95 4.97 -20.45
N VAL A 758 13.92 5.86 -19.45
CA VAL A 758 14.26 7.29 -19.59
C VAL A 758 15.14 7.73 -18.41
N ASP A 759 16.27 8.35 -18.68
CA ASP A 759 17.31 8.70 -17.71
C ASP A 759 16.83 9.49 -16.50
N ASP A 760 15.94 10.45 -16.70
CA ASP A 760 15.49 11.39 -15.66
C ASP A 760 14.07 11.10 -15.15
N LEU A 761 13.44 10.01 -15.59
CA LEU A 761 12.17 9.55 -15.07
C LEU A 761 12.39 8.53 -13.96
N GLN A 762 11.87 8.85 -12.76
CA GLN A 762 11.91 7.95 -11.61
C GLN A 762 10.82 6.86 -11.68
N ASP A 763 9.89 6.96 -12.64
CA ASP A 763 8.79 6.01 -12.82
C ASP A 763 9.18 4.91 -13.82
N ILE A 764 8.70 3.69 -13.56
CA ILE A 764 8.76 2.59 -14.54
C ILE A 764 7.89 2.94 -15.74
N CYS A 765 8.43 2.66 -16.92
CA CYS A 765 7.78 2.85 -18.18
C CYS A 765 7.71 1.55 -18.98
N TRP A 766 6.77 1.51 -19.90
CA TRP A 766 6.73 0.52 -20.99
C TRP A 766 7.17 1.18 -22.28
N GLY A 767 7.93 0.45 -23.08
CA GLY A 767 8.40 0.93 -24.37
C GLY A 767 8.33 -0.16 -25.43
N ARG A 768 8.22 0.24 -26.69
CA ARG A 768 8.31 -0.68 -27.81
C ARG A 768 9.78 -0.94 -28.15
N GLN A 769 10.20 -2.20 -28.07
CA GLN A 769 11.60 -2.58 -28.33
C GLN A 769 12.04 -2.22 -29.75
N ASP A 770 11.20 -2.48 -30.75
CA ASP A 770 11.48 -2.19 -32.15
C ASP A 770 11.71 -0.69 -32.44
N ILE A 771 11.00 0.16 -31.67
CA ILE A 771 11.14 1.62 -31.76
C ILE A 771 12.41 2.08 -31.04
N LEU A 772 12.69 1.53 -29.85
CA LEU A 772 13.86 1.90 -29.05
C LEU A 772 15.19 1.52 -29.74
N GLU A 773 15.21 0.43 -30.52
CA GLU A 773 16.36 0.00 -31.33
C GLU A 773 16.55 0.86 -32.60
N GLY A 774 15.48 1.47 -33.09
CA GLY A 774 15.50 2.27 -34.36
C GLY A 774 15.97 3.72 -34.24
N LEU A 775 16.42 4.16 -33.05
CA LEU A 775 16.79 5.55 -32.74
C LEU A 775 17.94 6.11 -33.58
N ASP A 776 18.92 5.28 -33.94
CA ASP A 776 20.18 5.73 -34.54
C ASP A 776 20.00 6.34 -35.94
N GLY A 777 18.83 6.15 -36.55
CA GLY A 777 18.50 6.70 -37.89
C GLY A 777 17.73 8.03 -37.87
N ILE A 778 17.22 8.48 -36.73
CA ILE A 778 16.37 9.66 -36.64
C ILE A 778 17.22 10.92 -36.40
N ARG A 779 17.25 11.84 -37.36
CA ARG A 779 17.94 13.12 -37.19
C ARG A 779 17.29 13.98 -36.11
N LYS A 780 18.02 14.95 -35.56
CA LYS A 780 17.50 15.92 -34.59
C LYS A 780 16.27 16.64 -35.14
N THR A 781 15.26 16.78 -34.30
CA THR A 781 14.03 17.51 -34.62
C THR A 781 14.31 19.01 -34.65
N ARG A 782 13.63 19.75 -35.48
CA ARG A 782 13.57 21.20 -35.34
C ARG A 782 12.84 21.60 -34.08
N ASP A 783 13.08 22.82 -33.68
CA ASP A 783 12.31 23.44 -32.58
C ASP A 783 10.81 23.48 -32.94
N LEU A 784 9.94 23.25 -32.01
CA LEU A 784 8.49 23.18 -32.24
C LEU A 784 7.66 23.62 -31.03
N VAL A 785 6.42 23.97 -31.29
CA VAL A 785 5.39 24.21 -30.27
C VAL A 785 4.31 23.15 -30.37
N VAL A 786 4.00 22.50 -29.21
CA VAL A 786 2.85 21.59 -29.09
C VAL A 786 1.68 22.37 -28.54
N PRO A 787 0.59 22.60 -29.32
CA PRO A 787 -0.56 23.36 -28.86
C PRO A 787 -1.41 22.55 -27.85
N PRO A 788 -2.24 23.22 -27.03
CA PRO A 788 -3.12 22.55 -26.05
C PRO A 788 -4.23 21.71 -26.70
N SER A 789 -4.47 21.87 -27.97
CA SER A 789 -5.40 21.06 -28.79
C SER A 789 -4.77 19.78 -29.31
N ASP A 790 -3.45 19.67 -29.31
CA ASP A 790 -2.77 18.48 -29.78
C ASP A 790 -2.94 17.30 -28.79
N PRO A 791 -3.30 16.10 -29.25
CA PRO A 791 -3.39 14.91 -28.39
C PRO A 791 -2.13 14.66 -27.55
N LEU A 792 -0.95 14.97 -28.10
CA LEU A 792 0.34 14.79 -27.46
C LEU A 792 0.52 15.61 -26.16
N ILE A 793 -0.22 16.74 -26.02
CA ILE A 793 -0.15 17.56 -24.79
C ILE A 793 -0.53 16.76 -23.53
N HIS A 794 -1.37 15.75 -23.68
CA HIS A 794 -1.80 14.90 -22.56
C HIS A 794 -0.69 13.96 -22.09
N TYR A 795 0.20 13.55 -22.98
CA TYR A 795 1.41 12.81 -22.63
C TYR A 795 2.32 13.64 -21.73
N PHE A 796 2.49 14.92 -22.05
CA PHE A 796 3.29 15.86 -21.26
C PHE A 796 2.55 16.48 -20.06
N GLY A 797 1.34 16.07 -19.75
CA GLY A 797 0.49 16.75 -18.78
C GLY A 797 1.00 16.75 -17.32
N SER A 798 1.88 15.80 -16.89
CA SER A 798 2.58 15.86 -15.61
C SER A 798 3.64 16.96 -15.64
N LEU A 799 4.52 16.89 -16.64
CA LEU A 799 5.60 17.86 -16.84
C LEU A 799 5.07 19.30 -16.94
N LEU A 800 3.97 19.48 -17.67
CA LEU A 800 3.31 20.79 -17.83
C LEU A 800 2.85 21.37 -16.48
N ARG A 801 2.33 20.52 -15.58
CA ARG A 801 1.89 20.94 -14.25
C ARG A 801 3.05 21.13 -13.27
N GLU A 802 3.96 20.19 -13.24
CA GLU A 802 5.04 20.16 -12.24
C GLU A 802 6.13 21.20 -12.53
N ARG A 803 6.53 21.34 -13.80
CA ARG A 803 7.59 22.30 -14.19
C ARG A 803 7.05 23.70 -14.47
N PHE A 804 5.90 23.80 -15.14
CA PHE A 804 5.38 25.09 -15.62
C PHE A 804 4.13 25.58 -14.90
N GLY A 805 3.53 24.80 -14.00
CA GLY A 805 2.35 25.20 -13.22
C GLY A 805 1.04 25.26 -14.00
N PHE A 806 0.98 24.74 -15.23
CA PHE A 806 -0.21 24.84 -16.10
C PHE A 806 -0.96 23.52 -16.21
N GLY A 807 -2.28 23.54 -16.15
CA GLY A 807 -3.13 22.38 -16.45
C GLY A 807 -3.33 22.16 -17.96
N SER A 808 -3.24 23.24 -18.75
CA SER A 808 -3.32 23.25 -20.21
C SER A 808 -2.62 24.49 -20.74
N ALA A 809 -1.68 24.37 -21.65
CA ALA A 809 -0.90 25.46 -22.25
C ALA A 809 -0.23 24.98 -23.54
N TYR A 810 0.31 25.90 -24.31
CA TYR A 810 1.25 25.61 -25.40
C TYR A 810 2.61 25.25 -24.79
N MET A 811 3.27 24.18 -25.25
CA MET A 811 4.61 23.80 -24.82
C MET A 811 5.62 24.11 -25.92
N VAL A 812 6.71 24.76 -25.54
CA VAL A 812 7.81 25.14 -26.45
C VAL A 812 8.97 24.18 -26.26
N PHE A 813 9.41 23.58 -27.35
CA PHE A 813 10.54 22.64 -27.38
C PHE A 813 11.70 23.22 -28.18
N HIS A 814 12.89 23.20 -27.60
CA HIS A 814 14.16 23.51 -28.22
C HIS A 814 15.09 22.30 -28.15
N LYS A 815 15.57 21.80 -29.26
CA LYS A 815 16.39 20.57 -29.34
C LYS A 815 15.78 19.39 -28.59
N GLU A 816 14.51 19.14 -28.81
CA GLU A 816 13.67 18.11 -28.20
C GLU A 816 13.40 18.30 -26.66
N GLU A 817 13.94 19.35 -26.05
CA GLU A 817 13.68 19.68 -24.65
C GLU A 817 12.55 20.69 -24.47
N PRO A 818 11.66 20.51 -23.53
CA PRO A 818 10.64 21.49 -23.17
C PRO A 818 11.27 22.63 -22.36
N ILE A 819 11.39 23.82 -22.97
CA ILE A 819 12.05 24.98 -22.36
C ILE A 819 11.09 26.04 -21.83
N ALA A 820 9.84 26.06 -22.31
CA ALA A 820 8.83 26.99 -21.85
C ALA A 820 7.40 26.47 -22.10
N ALA A 821 6.45 27.06 -21.41
CA ALA A 821 5.03 26.92 -21.70
C ALA A 821 4.32 28.28 -21.62
N PHE A 822 3.30 28.47 -22.45
CA PHE A 822 2.52 29.71 -22.45
C PHE A 822 1.03 29.47 -22.66
N LYS A 823 0.19 30.32 -22.07
CA LYS A 823 -1.23 30.37 -22.39
C LYS A 823 -1.49 31.47 -23.41
N ALA A 824 -2.41 31.22 -24.29
CA ALA A 824 -2.84 32.22 -25.26
C ALA A 824 -4.32 32.08 -25.60
N ASN A 825 -4.93 33.19 -25.96
CA ASN A 825 -6.24 33.24 -26.58
C ASN A 825 -6.05 33.35 -28.08
N THR A 826 -6.73 32.50 -28.83
CA THR A 826 -6.76 32.58 -30.31
C THR A 826 -8.09 33.19 -30.74
N LYS A 827 -8.04 34.38 -31.31
CA LYS A 827 -9.21 35.06 -31.78
C LYS A 827 -8.86 35.96 -33.00
N ASP A 828 -9.73 35.97 -33.98
CA ASP A 828 -9.60 36.83 -35.17
C ASP A 828 -8.27 36.73 -35.91
N GLY A 829 -7.68 35.49 -35.93
CA GLY A 829 -6.41 35.26 -36.62
C GLY A 829 -5.17 35.75 -35.86
N VAL A 830 -5.28 35.97 -34.53
CA VAL A 830 -4.20 36.43 -33.66
C VAL A 830 -4.01 35.49 -32.47
N ILE A 831 -2.77 35.29 -32.05
CA ILE A 831 -2.41 34.55 -30.85
C ILE A 831 -2.02 35.56 -29.76
N GLU A 832 -2.93 35.84 -28.83
CA GLU A 832 -2.69 36.74 -27.72
C GLU A 832 -2.12 35.97 -26.52
N VAL A 833 -0.84 36.19 -26.21
CA VAL A 833 -0.15 35.56 -25.07
C VAL A 833 -0.63 36.18 -23.77
N THR A 834 -1.22 35.35 -22.88
CA THR A 834 -1.79 35.78 -21.61
C THR A 834 -0.94 35.42 -20.42
N ASP A 835 -0.16 34.32 -20.52
CA ASP A 835 0.70 33.82 -19.44
C ASP A 835 1.90 33.09 -20.05
N PHE A 836 3.08 33.15 -19.36
CA PHE A 836 4.31 32.54 -19.82
C PHE A 836 5.19 32.10 -18.66
N VAL A 837 5.69 30.89 -18.72
CA VAL A 837 6.69 30.34 -17.79
C VAL A 837 7.77 29.63 -18.63
N GLY A 838 9.01 29.97 -18.38
CA GLY A 838 10.14 29.37 -19.11
C GLY A 838 11.44 29.49 -18.35
N ASP A 839 12.46 28.79 -18.83
CA ASP A 839 13.81 28.85 -18.28
C ASP A 839 14.41 30.21 -18.62
N SER A 840 14.91 30.95 -17.62
CA SER A 840 15.42 32.32 -17.78
C SER A 840 16.52 32.42 -18.84
N ASP A 841 17.38 31.42 -18.89
CA ASP A 841 18.55 31.39 -19.79
C ASP A 841 18.17 31.05 -21.25
N LEU A 842 16.98 30.48 -21.46
CA LEU A 842 16.46 30.04 -22.75
C LEU A 842 15.25 30.89 -23.22
N GLU A 843 14.94 31.99 -22.54
CA GLU A 843 13.81 32.86 -22.86
C GLU A 843 13.85 33.40 -24.31
N LYS A 844 15.05 33.75 -24.81
CA LYS A 844 15.24 34.22 -26.18
C LYS A 844 14.97 33.11 -27.23
N GLU A 845 15.40 31.91 -26.91
CA GLU A 845 15.14 30.74 -27.77
C GLU A 845 13.65 30.39 -27.78
N ALA A 846 13.00 30.41 -26.60
CA ALA A 846 11.57 30.20 -26.51
C ALA A 846 10.79 31.19 -27.37
N LEU A 847 11.15 32.48 -27.29
CA LEU A 847 10.51 33.53 -28.11
C LEU A 847 10.76 33.34 -29.60
N ARG A 848 11.94 32.90 -29.99
CA ARG A 848 12.24 32.57 -31.38
C ARG A 848 11.32 31.44 -31.89
N VAL A 849 11.22 30.33 -31.14
CA VAL A 849 10.39 29.20 -31.52
C VAL A 849 8.89 29.59 -31.55
N MET A 850 8.42 30.38 -30.60
CA MET A 850 7.05 30.91 -30.60
C MET A 850 6.76 31.77 -31.86
N LYS A 851 7.72 32.59 -32.29
CA LYS A 851 7.59 33.40 -33.52
C LYS A 851 7.53 32.52 -34.76
N GLU A 852 8.38 31.50 -34.87
CA GLU A 852 8.37 30.53 -35.97
C GLU A 852 7.01 29.81 -36.02
N PHE A 853 6.48 29.35 -34.88
CA PHE A 853 5.16 28.74 -34.78
C PHE A 853 4.05 29.70 -35.26
N ALA A 854 4.08 30.94 -34.81
CA ALA A 854 3.10 31.95 -35.21
C ALA A 854 3.12 32.25 -36.69
N TRP A 855 4.32 32.31 -37.24
CA TRP A 855 4.53 32.50 -38.70
C TRP A 855 4.02 31.30 -39.53
N GLU A 856 4.30 30.07 -39.07
CA GLU A 856 3.80 28.87 -39.74
C GLU A 856 2.26 28.79 -39.76
N HIS A 857 1.62 29.39 -38.81
CA HIS A 857 0.16 29.41 -38.70
C HIS A 857 -0.50 30.65 -39.29
N ASP A 858 0.28 31.59 -39.85
CA ASP A 858 -0.18 32.88 -40.38
C ASP A 858 -0.99 33.69 -39.35
N MET A 859 -0.53 33.64 -38.09
CA MET A 859 -1.19 34.24 -36.93
C MET A 859 -0.17 35.01 -36.09
N PRO A 860 -0.16 36.37 -36.12
CA PRO A 860 0.82 37.11 -35.34
C PRO A 860 0.63 36.94 -33.82
N LEU A 861 1.76 36.91 -33.09
CA LEU A 861 1.79 36.96 -31.62
C LEU A 861 1.55 38.38 -31.15
N THR A 862 0.70 38.52 -30.13
CA THR A 862 0.35 39.78 -29.48
C THR A 862 0.20 39.60 -27.98
N GLY A 863 -0.09 40.72 -27.28
CA GLY A 863 -0.33 40.77 -25.84
C GLY A 863 0.75 41.51 -25.08
N LYS A 864 0.39 42.15 -23.98
CA LYS A 864 1.31 42.95 -23.13
C LYS A 864 2.51 42.11 -22.66
N LEU A 865 2.27 40.89 -22.28
CA LEU A 865 3.31 39.98 -21.81
C LEU A 865 4.33 39.65 -22.92
N TYR A 866 3.83 39.38 -24.14
CA TYR A 866 4.69 39.13 -25.29
C TYR A 866 5.57 40.34 -25.63
N GLU A 867 5.03 41.58 -25.61
CA GLU A 867 5.81 42.80 -25.86
C GLU A 867 6.86 43.04 -24.76
N GLN A 868 6.53 42.73 -23.49
CA GLN A 868 7.49 42.76 -22.39
C GLN A 868 8.63 41.76 -22.57
N LEU A 869 8.32 40.49 -22.92
CA LEU A 869 9.33 39.47 -23.18
C LEU A 869 10.21 39.83 -24.40
N ARG A 870 9.62 40.45 -25.42
CA ARG A 870 10.35 40.90 -26.63
C ARG A 870 11.31 42.06 -26.34
N SER A 871 11.01 42.89 -25.34
CA SER A 871 11.84 44.06 -24.98
C SER A 871 13.02 43.72 -24.05
N ARG A 872 13.00 42.53 -23.44
CA ARG A 872 14.15 41.95 -22.70
C ARG A 872 15.12 41.25 -23.66
#